data_234c448271496123c63948e185f1621b
#
_entry.id   234c448271496123c63948e185f1621b
#
_cell.length_a   1.000
_cell.length_b   1.000
_cell.length_c   1.000
_cell.angle_alpha   90.00
_cell.angle_beta   90.00
_cell.angle_gamma   90.00
#
_symmetry.space_group_name_H-M   'P 1'
#
loop_
_entity.id
_entity.type
_entity.pdbx_description
1 polymer ?
#
loop_
_entity_poly.entity_id
_entity_poly.type
_entity_poly.pdbx_seq_one_letter_code
_entity_poly.pdbx_strand_id
1 'polypeptide(L)'
;MKLNTKIACGTLCVLIFGGAYQHGAAQNNLLFSQSKVYAAANKENPQQTRAYIAQTYSQRDKLAPLAPGSLKLTGYFENDIQNSLTHWNKGVLPYARIADFFRNGRAQFALGEMWGKAVLSGAMLYRYTHDPELKTILQATVKDILTTVRENGSISCVPVSEQPDGKGGDLWERKYVLLALTTYYTYVEAAPEVLKAMIGEANSILDQIGDAPKHDIIEQGWSWNGIESSSVLEPIMRLYEITGDKRYLDFSKYVIDRGGCRNANIFTQALQNVPPHEMASGYPKAYEMNSVFNGLVEYYRMTGEEKWKTCFENYFRNIKQNEITIVGNGGADEPYYPKWAGEAWDNTAKEQANPKIKRMMETCIGVSWMKFCTYVLRTTADVSAADYIEKYIYNGLLGAMKPGGDGFSYVNLLNGDKVTNQGWGWDFDGLPVTCCNLNGPTGLAYIPYMAVMQSGNGPVVNLYNSFTAKALTAKKRNVEMVLKTEFPRSNKAELELTKLKSEKFSLTLRIPSWSKNTKVSVNGEPVKDVVAGKYLTLERKWNKGDKISITFDMKCRVIDAPIGSNPESANFQAVEYGPIVLARDENTDANYNAPVKFVTDDAGTMNITPVKPLLAGTRMEFEVPTANGKIRMSDYSSVNCWQGKKICTWIPRVR
;
A
#
# COMPACT_ATOMS: atom_id res chain seq x y z
N MET A 1 -49.66 31.22 -34.77
CA MET A 1 -48.90 31.98 -33.77
C MET A 1 -48.08 30.98 -32.97
N LYS A 2 -46.79 30.91 -33.26
CA LYS A 2 -45.83 30.00 -32.59
C LYS A 2 -45.35 30.69 -31.30
N LEU A 3 -45.48 30.05 -30.17
CA LEU A 3 -44.82 30.49 -28.95
C LEU A 3 -43.99 29.34 -28.33
N ASN A 4 -42.78 29.68 -28.12
CA ASN A 4 -41.67 28.91 -27.61
C ASN A 4 -41.97 28.04 -26.39
N THR A 5 -41.70 26.75 -26.51
CA THR A 5 -41.58 25.77 -25.41
C THR A 5 -40.13 25.27 -25.37
N LYS A 6 -39.21 26.08 -24.86
CA LYS A 6 -37.81 25.68 -24.65
C LYS A 6 -37.17 26.14 -23.34
N ILE A 7 -37.94 26.49 -22.31
CA ILE A 7 -37.39 26.96 -21.03
C ILE A 7 -38.11 26.29 -19.82
N ALA A 8 -38.59 25.08 -19.90
CA ALA A 8 -39.25 24.44 -18.77
C ALA A 8 -38.59 23.14 -18.28
N CYS A 9 -37.55 22.65 -18.96
CA CYS A 9 -36.96 21.34 -18.59
C CYS A 9 -35.68 21.41 -17.72
N GLY A 10 -35.12 22.60 -17.52
CA GLY A 10 -33.90 22.77 -16.73
C GLY A 10 -34.10 23.06 -15.23
N THR A 11 -35.28 23.53 -14.85
CA THR A 11 -35.52 23.98 -13.46
C THR A 11 -36.33 22.97 -12.63
N LEU A 12 -37.00 22.03 -13.26
CA LEU A 12 -37.86 21.07 -12.57
C LEU A 12 -37.08 19.86 -11.98
N CYS A 13 -35.88 19.58 -12.48
CA CYS A 13 -35.02 18.51 -11.91
C CYS A 13 -34.32 18.90 -10.61
N VAL A 14 -34.33 20.16 -10.22
CA VAL A 14 -33.67 20.64 -8.99
C VAL A 14 -34.61 20.65 -7.78
N LEU A 15 -35.93 20.63 -8.00
CA LEU A 15 -36.93 20.80 -6.93
C LEU A 15 -37.57 19.48 -6.42
N ILE A 16 -37.33 18.33 -7.04
CA ILE A 16 -37.92 17.06 -6.61
C ILE A 16 -37.02 16.30 -5.61
N PHE A 17 -35.76 16.74 -5.39
CA PHE A 17 -34.83 16.12 -4.44
C PHE A 17 -34.71 16.86 -3.08
N GLY A 18 -35.57 17.77 -2.78
CA GLY A 18 -35.47 18.70 -1.63
C GLY A 18 -36.17 18.31 -0.33
N GLY A 19 -36.58 17.08 -0.12
CA GLY A 19 -37.31 16.81 1.12
C GLY A 19 -37.33 15.35 1.52
N ALA A 20 -36.34 14.87 2.18
CA ALA A 20 -36.31 13.75 3.15
C ALA A 20 -34.93 13.12 3.37
N TYR A 21 -33.84 13.59 2.69
CA TYR A 21 -32.49 13.04 2.82
C TYR A 21 -31.45 14.15 2.95
N GLN A 22 -31.50 14.95 4.02
CA GLN A 22 -30.54 16.05 4.16
C GLN A 22 -29.08 15.61 4.32
N HIS A 23 -28.78 14.35 4.69
CA HIS A 23 -27.41 13.84 4.75
C HIS A 23 -27.00 13.06 3.50
N GLY A 24 -27.89 12.29 2.88
CA GLY A 24 -27.58 11.49 1.69
C GLY A 24 -27.54 12.31 0.40
N ALA A 25 -28.45 13.29 0.25
CA ALA A 25 -28.54 14.09 -0.98
C ALA A 25 -27.39 15.10 -1.13
N ALA A 26 -26.91 15.68 -0.03
CA ALA A 26 -25.71 16.53 -0.05
C ALA A 26 -24.45 15.73 -0.42
N GLN A 27 -24.38 14.47 -0.03
CA GLN A 27 -23.27 13.58 -0.34
C GLN A 27 -23.28 13.12 -1.81
N ASN A 28 -24.46 12.77 -2.36
CA ASN A 28 -24.59 12.39 -3.76
C ASN A 28 -24.35 13.57 -4.72
N ASN A 29 -24.76 14.77 -4.35
CA ASN A 29 -24.46 15.99 -5.11
C ASN A 29 -22.96 16.34 -5.10
N LEU A 30 -22.26 16.06 -4.00
CA LEU A 30 -20.82 16.24 -3.90
C LEU A 30 -20.08 15.25 -4.81
N LEU A 31 -20.45 13.96 -4.79
CA LEU A 31 -19.84 12.93 -5.64
C LEU A 31 -20.10 13.17 -7.13
N PHE A 32 -21.32 13.57 -7.49
CA PHE A 32 -21.66 13.91 -8.88
C PHE A 32 -20.97 15.18 -9.36
N SER A 33 -20.78 16.18 -8.49
CA SER A 33 -20.00 17.39 -8.80
C SER A 33 -18.51 17.09 -8.97
N GLN A 34 -17.98 16.08 -8.26
CA GLN A 34 -16.59 15.66 -8.37
C GLN A 34 -16.25 15.08 -9.73
N SER A 35 -17.09 14.19 -10.29
CA SER A 35 -16.86 13.61 -11.61
C SER A 35 -16.94 14.66 -12.71
N LYS A 36 -17.88 15.61 -12.61
CA LYS A 36 -18.01 16.73 -13.53
C LYS A 36 -16.87 17.75 -13.39
N VAL A 37 -16.47 18.06 -12.17
CA VAL A 37 -15.34 18.97 -11.90
C VAL A 37 -14.03 18.32 -12.31
N TYR A 38 -13.87 17.01 -12.11
CA TYR A 38 -12.70 16.26 -12.55
C TYR A 38 -12.58 16.28 -14.09
N ALA A 39 -13.67 16.03 -14.79
CA ALA A 39 -13.74 16.07 -16.25
C ALA A 39 -13.54 17.50 -16.82
N ALA A 40 -14.11 18.51 -16.19
CA ALA A 40 -13.99 19.92 -16.58
C ALA A 40 -12.60 20.50 -16.28
N ALA A 41 -12.04 20.19 -15.12
CA ALA A 41 -10.81 20.80 -14.66
C ALA A 41 -9.54 20.18 -15.26
N ASN A 42 -9.59 18.96 -15.78
CA ASN A 42 -8.53 18.44 -16.65
C ASN A 42 -8.39 19.27 -17.95
N LYS A 43 -9.42 20.02 -18.33
CA LYS A 43 -9.38 20.92 -19.50
C LYS A 43 -8.97 22.36 -19.16
N GLU A 44 -9.28 22.87 -17.97
CA GLU A 44 -9.16 24.29 -17.66
C GLU A 44 -8.15 24.67 -16.59
N ASN A 45 -7.94 23.89 -15.53
CA ASN A 45 -6.90 24.19 -14.51
C ASN A 45 -6.57 23.00 -13.60
N PRO A 46 -5.47 22.27 -13.86
CA PRO A 46 -5.05 21.11 -13.05
C PRO A 46 -4.78 21.41 -11.57
N GLN A 47 -4.41 22.62 -11.23
CA GLN A 47 -4.07 23.01 -9.84
C GLN A 47 -5.32 23.24 -8.97
N GLN A 48 -6.36 23.84 -9.53
CA GLN A 48 -7.64 24.05 -8.84
C GLN A 48 -8.35 22.72 -8.57
N THR A 49 -8.31 21.81 -9.53
CA THR A 49 -8.85 20.46 -9.38
C THR A 49 -8.16 19.69 -8.27
N ARG A 50 -6.84 19.79 -8.19
CA ARG A 50 -6.01 19.13 -7.18
C ARG A 50 -6.33 19.63 -5.76
N ALA A 51 -6.53 20.93 -5.60
CA ALA A 51 -6.92 21.53 -4.33
C ALA A 51 -8.35 21.11 -3.93
N TYR A 52 -9.27 20.99 -4.89
CA TYR A 52 -10.65 20.58 -4.67
C TYR A 52 -10.76 19.10 -4.27
N ILE A 53 -10.01 18.21 -4.93
CA ILE A 53 -9.97 16.79 -4.59
C ILE A 53 -9.43 16.60 -3.17
N ALA A 54 -8.31 17.26 -2.82
CA ALA A 54 -7.77 17.23 -1.47
C ALA A 54 -8.80 17.73 -0.43
N GLN A 55 -9.56 18.77 -0.77
CA GLN A 55 -10.61 19.32 0.10
C GLN A 55 -11.79 18.37 0.27
N THR A 56 -12.15 17.63 -0.77
CA THR A 56 -13.30 16.73 -0.74
C THR A 56 -12.99 15.43 0.01
N TYR A 57 -11.79 14.91 -0.15
CA TYR A 57 -11.32 13.79 0.67
C TYR A 57 -11.22 14.18 2.14
N SER A 58 -10.87 15.42 2.47
CA SER A 58 -10.73 15.90 3.85
C SER A 58 -12.05 15.90 4.64
N GLN A 59 -13.20 15.81 4.00
CA GLN A 59 -14.50 15.74 4.70
C GLN A 59 -14.81 14.35 5.26
N ARG A 60 -14.19 13.28 4.73
CA ARG A 60 -14.46 11.89 5.11
C ARG A 60 -13.26 11.19 5.70
N ASP A 61 -12.08 11.49 5.18
CA ASP A 61 -10.82 10.98 5.67
C ASP A 61 -10.30 11.89 6.80
N LYS A 62 -9.71 11.31 7.82
CA LYS A 62 -8.97 12.06 8.84
C LYS A 62 -7.71 12.69 8.23
N LEU A 63 -7.05 11.92 7.35
CA LEU A 63 -5.87 12.33 6.62
C LEU A 63 -6.07 12.03 5.13
N ALA A 64 -5.95 13.03 4.29
CA ALA A 64 -5.99 12.87 2.83
C ALA A 64 -4.58 12.95 2.23
N PRO A 65 -4.27 12.21 1.16
CA PRO A 65 -3.02 12.41 0.44
C PRO A 65 -2.97 13.83 -0.13
N LEU A 66 -1.76 14.39 -0.25
CA LEU A 66 -1.58 15.66 -0.93
C LEU A 66 -2.03 15.54 -2.40
N ALA A 67 -2.43 16.67 -2.99
CA ALA A 67 -2.76 16.72 -4.40
C ALA A 67 -1.60 16.19 -5.26
N PRO A 68 -1.88 15.51 -6.40
CA PRO A 68 -0.84 15.04 -7.31
C PRO A 68 0.17 16.12 -7.66
N GLY A 69 1.47 15.80 -7.67
CA GLY A 69 2.55 16.76 -7.96
C GLY A 69 2.82 17.80 -6.86
N SER A 70 2.14 17.72 -5.69
CA SER A 70 2.37 18.63 -4.57
C SER A 70 3.50 18.21 -3.65
N LEU A 71 4.01 16.99 -3.78
CA LEU A 71 5.15 16.45 -3.07
C LEU A 71 6.24 16.05 -4.06
N LYS A 72 7.48 16.40 -3.76
CA LYS A 72 8.68 15.91 -4.45
C LYS A 72 9.67 15.43 -3.41
N LEU A 73 9.98 14.15 -3.41
CA LEU A 73 11.06 13.55 -2.63
C LEU A 73 12.41 13.95 -3.25
N THR A 74 13.44 14.08 -2.42
CA THR A 74 14.80 14.44 -2.87
C THR A 74 15.87 13.64 -2.11
N GLY A 75 15.48 12.57 -1.45
CA GLY A 75 16.38 11.81 -0.60
C GLY A 75 16.42 10.33 -0.94
N TYR A 76 16.50 9.55 0.10
CA TYR A 76 16.76 8.11 0.07
C TYR A 76 15.85 7.32 -0.88
N PHE A 77 14.54 7.61 -0.89
CA PHE A 77 13.57 6.87 -1.69
C PHE A 77 13.44 7.35 -3.14
N GLU A 78 13.84 8.59 -3.44
CA GLU A 78 13.66 9.14 -4.80
C GLU A 78 14.40 8.31 -5.84
N ASN A 79 15.66 7.93 -5.54
CA ASN A 79 16.45 7.12 -6.45
C ASN A 79 15.80 5.76 -6.74
N ASP A 80 15.24 5.10 -5.73
CA ASP A 80 14.57 3.81 -5.88
C ASP A 80 13.30 3.93 -6.74
N ILE A 81 12.51 4.99 -6.52
CA ILE A 81 11.32 5.27 -7.32
C ILE A 81 11.71 5.55 -8.78
N GLN A 82 12.75 6.36 -9.02
CA GLN A 82 13.19 6.70 -10.37
C GLN A 82 13.83 5.51 -11.08
N ASN A 83 14.58 4.66 -10.37
CA ASN A 83 15.12 3.42 -10.92
C ASN A 83 14.01 2.46 -11.34
N SER A 84 13.01 2.24 -10.49
CA SER A 84 11.85 1.39 -10.83
C SER A 84 11.05 1.98 -12.01
N LEU A 85 10.83 3.29 -12.02
CA LEU A 85 10.15 3.95 -13.13
C LEU A 85 10.89 3.73 -14.45
N THR A 86 12.20 3.96 -14.46
CA THR A 86 13.03 3.94 -15.69
C THR A 86 13.28 2.52 -16.18
N HIS A 87 13.71 1.63 -15.27
CA HIS A 87 14.18 0.31 -15.68
C HIS A 87 13.07 -0.74 -15.72
N TRP A 88 12.00 -0.58 -14.91
CA TRP A 88 10.88 -1.51 -14.88
C TRP A 88 9.68 -0.98 -15.66
N ASN A 89 9.01 0.08 -15.18
CA ASN A 89 7.74 0.53 -15.75
C ASN A 89 7.85 1.07 -17.19
N LYS A 90 8.97 1.72 -17.55
CA LYS A 90 9.23 2.21 -18.91
C LYS A 90 10.15 1.29 -19.71
N GLY A 91 10.96 0.48 -19.04
CA GLY A 91 12.00 -0.33 -19.66
C GLY A 91 11.56 -1.74 -20.02
N VAL A 92 11.28 -2.57 -19.03
CA VAL A 92 11.11 -4.02 -19.20
C VAL A 92 9.65 -4.45 -19.36
N LEU A 93 8.68 -3.70 -18.79
CA LEU A 93 7.28 -4.11 -18.75
C LEU A 93 6.66 -4.22 -20.16
N PRO A 94 6.25 -5.44 -20.58
CA PRO A 94 5.73 -5.69 -21.91
C PRO A 94 4.22 -5.46 -21.99
N TYR A 95 3.74 -4.23 -21.78
CA TYR A 95 2.31 -3.90 -21.71
C TYR A 95 1.47 -4.45 -22.88
N ALA A 96 1.95 -4.30 -24.11
CA ALA A 96 1.24 -4.77 -25.29
C ALA A 96 1.08 -6.30 -25.31
N ARG A 97 2.16 -7.03 -24.99
CA ARG A 97 2.11 -8.50 -24.94
C ARG A 97 1.16 -9.00 -23.85
N ILE A 98 1.07 -8.30 -22.71
CA ILE A 98 0.11 -8.63 -21.65
C ILE A 98 -1.33 -8.37 -22.13
N ALA A 99 -1.58 -7.27 -22.86
CA ALA A 99 -2.88 -6.93 -23.43
C ALA A 99 -3.36 -7.94 -24.49
N ASP A 100 -2.46 -8.61 -25.21
CA ASP A 100 -2.80 -9.60 -26.24
C ASP A 100 -3.55 -10.82 -25.67
N PHE A 101 -3.37 -11.15 -24.40
CA PHE A 101 -4.10 -12.26 -23.77
C PHE A 101 -5.62 -12.03 -23.72
N PHE A 102 -6.06 -10.78 -23.62
CA PHE A 102 -7.48 -10.45 -23.66
C PHE A 102 -8.12 -10.69 -25.03
N ARG A 103 -7.33 -10.60 -26.12
CA ARG A 103 -7.80 -10.86 -27.49
C ARG A 103 -7.87 -12.34 -27.81
N ASN A 104 -6.86 -13.06 -27.37
CA ASN A 104 -6.66 -14.47 -27.75
C ASN A 104 -7.53 -15.44 -26.96
N GLY A 105 -8.33 -14.97 -26.00
CA GLY A 105 -9.24 -15.80 -25.24
C GLY A 105 -8.56 -16.93 -24.44
N ARG A 106 -7.29 -16.78 -24.08
CA ARG A 106 -6.58 -17.76 -23.29
C ARG A 106 -7.13 -17.76 -21.87
N ALA A 107 -7.76 -18.86 -21.49
CA ALA A 107 -8.17 -19.15 -20.12
C ALA A 107 -6.95 -19.52 -19.26
N GLN A 108 -5.87 -18.71 -19.32
CA GLN A 108 -4.77 -18.89 -18.40
C GLN A 108 -4.98 -18.00 -17.19
N PHE A 109 -4.79 -18.59 -16.07
CA PHE A 109 -4.82 -18.10 -14.73
C PHE A 109 -4.14 -16.72 -14.60
N ALA A 110 -4.88 -15.71 -14.10
CA ALA A 110 -4.38 -14.43 -13.62
C ALA A 110 -3.82 -13.42 -14.65
N LEU A 111 -4.07 -13.53 -15.93
CA LEU A 111 -3.49 -12.62 -16.93
C LEU A 111 -4.08 -11.21 -16.86
N GLY A 112 -5.37 -11.08 -16.57
CA GLY A 112 -6.00 -9.79 -16.30
C GLY A 112 -5.44 -9.11 -15.06
N GLU A 113 -5.05 -9.87 -14.05
CA GLU A 113 -4.30 -9.38 -12.90
C GLU A 113 -2.98 -8.75 -13.30
N MET A 114 -2.23 -9.38 -14.22
CA MET A 114 -0.92 -8.88 -14.65
C MET A 114 -1.04 -7.53 -15.34
N TRP A 115 -1.97 -7.39 -16.29
CA TRP A 115 -2.25 -6.11 -16.92
C TRP A 115 -2.70 -5.07 -15.88
N GLY A 116 -3.65 -5.43 -15.03
CA GLY A 116 -4.19 -4.54 -14.02
C GLY A 116 -3.14 -4.03 -13.03
N LYS A 117 -2.25 -4.89 -12.54
CA LYS A 117 -1.14 -4.50 -11.66
C LYS A 117 -0.12 -3.60 -12.37
N ALA A 118 0.21 -3.89 -13.64
CA ALA A 118 1.11 -3.06 -14.43
C ALA A 118 0.58 -1.63 -14.59
N VAL A 119 -0.70 -1.48 -14.98
CA VAL A 119 -1.33 -0.17 -15.17
C VAL A 119 -1.56 0.53 -13.82
N LEU A 120 -1.98 -0.20 -12.78
CA LEU A 120 -2.14 0.35 -11.43
C LEU A 120 -0.84 0.97 -10.92
N SER A 121 0.27 0.22 -10.98
CA SER A 121 1.58 0.71 -10.54
C SER A 121 2.03 1.91 -11.35
N GLY A 122 1.88 1.87 -12.68
CA GLY A 122 2.19 2.99 -13.57
C GLY A 122 1.37 4.23 -13.28
N ALA A 123 0.05 4.10 -13.09
CA ALA A 123 -0.83 5.23 -12.80
C ALA A 123 -0.54 5.87 -11.43
N MET A 124 -0.21 5.06 -10.42
CA MET A 124 0.21 5.56 -9.11
C MET A 124 1.58 6.26 -9.16
N LEU A 125 2.53 5.72 -9.93
CA LEU A 125 3.82 6.40 -10.17
C LEU A 125 3.63 7.70 -10.96
N TYR A 126 2.76 7.70 -11.98
CA TYR A 126 2.44 8.93 -12.72
C TYR A 126 1.81 10.01 -11.82
N ARG A 127 0.94 9.63 -10.90
CA ARG A 127 0.38 10.56 -9.91
C ARG A 127 1.47 11.35 -9.19
N TYR A 128 2.60 10.72 -8.93
CA TYR A 128 3.74 11.33 -8.25
C TYR A 128 4.68 12.08 -9.20
N THR A 129 5.11 11.41 -10.27
CA THR A 129 6.20 11.89 -11.13
C THR A 129 5.76 12.86 -12.21
N HIS A 130 4.52 12.72 -12.70
CA HIS A 130 4.03 13.37 -13.92
C HIS A 130 4.94 13.15 -15.15
N ASP A 131 5.62 11.99 -15.19
CA ASP A 131 6.50 11.61 -16.30
C ASP A 131 5.73 11.51 -17.63
N PRO A 132 6.08 12.30 -18.67
CA PRO A 132 5.30 12.36 -19.90
C PRO A 132 5.41 11.09 -20.74
N GLU A 133 6.55 10.37 -20.68
CA GLU A 133 6.74 9.11 -21.39
C GLU A 133 5.89 8.00 -20.75
N LEU A 134 5.88 7.89 -19.42
CA LEU A 134 4.99 6.97 -18.71
C LEU A 134 3.51 7.27 -19.03
N LYS A 135 3.12 8.54 -19.11
CA LYS A 135 1.76 8.92 -19.53
C LYS A 135 1.43 8.35 -20.89
N THR A 136 2.33 8.52 -21.86
CA THR A 136 2.13 8.02 -23.24
C THR A 136 1.99 6.50 -23.26
N ILE A 137 2.82 5.78 -22.51
CA ILE A 137 2.75 4.31 -22.36
C ILE A 137 1.38 3.91 -21.77
N LEU A 138 0.96 4.55 -20.69
CA LEU A 138 -0.32 4.25 -20.03
C LEU A 138 -1.51 4.54 -20.94
N GLN A 139 -1.49 5.65 -21.67
CA GLN A 139 -2.53 5.99 -22.65
C GLN A 139 -2.61 4.95 -23.78
N ALA A 140 -1.45 4.51 -24.31
CA ALA A 140 -1.38 3.51 -25.35
C ALA A 140 -1.96 2.16 -24.88
N THR A 141 -1.53 1.64 -23.72
CA THR A 141 -2.02 0.35 -23.24
C THR A 141 -3.50 0.38 -22.81
N VAL A 142 -3.98 1.50 -22.24
CA VAL A 142 -5.40 1.65 -21.91
C VAL A 142 -6.24 1.74 -23.19
N LYS A 143 -5.82 2.54 -24.19
CA LYS A 143 -6.50 2.56 -25.48
C LYS A 143 -6.55 1.18 -26.11
N ASP A 144 -5.48 0.42 -26.01
CA ASP A 144 -5.36 -0.93 -26.54
C ASP A 144 -6.34 -1.90 -25.87
N ILE A 145 -6.38 -1.95 -24.53
CA ILE A 145 -7.30 -2.84 -23.80
C ILE A 145 -8.78 -2.49 -24.06
N LEU A 146 -9.11 -1.23 -24.32
CA LEU A 146 -10.48 -0.83 -24.64
C LEU A 146 -10.97 -1.45 -25.95
N THR A 147 -10.08 -1.90 -26.84
CA THR A 147 -10.46 -2.62 -28.08
C THR A 147 -10.89 -4.06 -27.81
N THR A 148 -10.68 -4.57 -26.59
CA THR A 148 -11.02 -5.95 -26.19
C THR A 148 -12.35 -6.05 -25.44
N VAL A 149 -13.08 -4.94 -25.28
CA VAL A 149 -14.41 -4.94 -24.65
C VAL A 149 -15.34 -5.90 -25.39
N ARG A 150 -15.90 -6.85 -24.64
CA ARG A 150 -16.80 -7.89 -25.15
C ARG A 150 -18.22 -7.35 -25.32
N GLU A 151 -19.10 -8.11 -26.01
CA GLU A 151 -20.51 -7.75 -26.26
C GLU A 151 -21.33 -7.52 -24.98
N ASN A 152 -20.99 -8.20 -23.87
CA ASN A 152 -21.61 -8.01 -22.57
C ASN A 152 -20.99 -6.86 -21.75
N GLY A 153 -20.03 -6.12 -22.31
CA GLY A 153 -19.31 -5.03 -21.65
C GLY A 153 -18.10 -5.47 -20.81
N SER A 154 -17.82 -6.76 -20.68
CA SER A 154 -16.67 -7.25 -19.91
C SER A 154 -15.34 -7.04 -20.61
N ILE A 155 -14.28 -6.91 -19.82
CA ILE A 155 -12.87 -6.91 -20.24
C ILE A 155 -12.18 -8.04 -19.47
N SER A 156 -12.12 -9.21 -20.08
CA SER A 156 -11.62 -10.44 -19.47
C SER A 156 -10.88 -11.29 -20.48
N CYS A 157 -9.91 -12.08 -20.01
CA CYS A 157 -9.28 -13.14 -20.81
C CYS A 157 -10.21 -14.34 -20.97
N VAL A 158 -11.27 -14.46 -20.16
CA VAL A 158 -12.27 -15.53 -20.19
C VAL A 158 -13.36 -15.20 -21.20
N PRO A 159 -13.71 -16.11 -22.12
CA PRO A 159 -14.82 -15.91 -23.08
C PRO A 159 -16.15 -15.67 -22.35
N VAL A 160 -17.05 -14.87 -22.94
CA VAL A 160 -18.37 -14.55 -22.34
C VAL A 160 -19.19 -15.80 -22.01
N SER A 161 -19.12 -16.85 -22.86
CA SER A 161 -19.83 -18.11 -22.63
C SER A 161 -19.36 -18.90 -21.41
N GLU A 162 -18.19 -18.55 -20.86
CA GLU A 162 -17.59 -19.21 -19.70
C GLU A 162 -17.60 -18.31 -18.46
N GLN A 163 -18.16 -17.09 -18.57
CA GLN A 163 -18.24 -16.14 -17.46
C GLN A 163 -19.54 -16.29 -16.67
N PRO A 164 -19.53 -16.14 -15.35
CA PRO A 164 -18.34 -16.07 -14.52
C PRO A 164 -17.70 -17.46 -14.43
N ASP A 165 -16.39 -17.52 -14.62
CA ASP A 165 -15.65 -18.77 -14.49
C ASP A 165 -15.48 -19.12 -12.99
N GLY A 166 -16.27 -20.05 -12.49
CA GLY A 166 -16.16 -20.55 -11.11
C GLY A 166 -14.86 -21.28 -10.80
N LYS A 167 -13.98 -21.50 -11.77
CA LYS A 167 -12.72 -22.24 -11.63
C LYS A 167 -11.46 -21.46 -11.97
N GLY A 168 -11.56 -20.42 -12.79
CA GLY A 168 -10.41 -19.75 -13.40
C GLY A 168 -10.07 -18.37 -12.85
N GLY A 169 -10.84 -17.83 -11.92
CA GLY A 169 -10.56 -16.54 -11.31
C GLY A 169 -10.95 -15.33 -12.17
N ASP A 170 -11.94 -15.48 -13.05
CA ASP A 170 -12.45 -14.41 -13.90
C ASP A 170 -12.74 -13.12 -13.12
N LEU A 171 -13.45 -13.21 -11.99
CA LEU A 171 -13.75 -12.03 -11.17
C LEU A 171 -12.50 -11.40 -10.53
N TRP A 172 -11.48 -12.20 -10.21
CA TRP A 172 -10.20 -11.66 -9.76
C TRP A 172 -9.50 -10.83 -10.84
N GLU A 173 -9.48 -11.31 -12.08
CA GLU A 173 -8.92 -10.57 -13.21
C GLU A 173 -9.70 -9.28 -13.47
N ARG A 174 -11.02 -9.36 -13.54
CA ARG A 174 -11.93 -8.24 -13.78
C ARG A 174 -11.86 -7.19 -12.68
N LYS A 175 -11.66 -7.61 -11.44
CA LYS A 175 -11.35 -6.73 -10.31
C LYS A 175 -10.09 -5.89 -10.58
N TYR A 176 -9.04 -6.51 -11.12
CA TYR A 176 -7.80 -5.79 -11.42
C TYR A 176 -7.94 -4.84 -12.62
N VAL A 177 -8.69 -5.24 -13.62
CA VAL A 177 -9.03 -4.35 -14.74
C VAL A 177 -9.76 -3.11 -14.24
N LEU A 178 -10.81 -3.28 -13.43
CA LEU A 178 -11.53 -2.15 -12.83
C LEU A 178 -10.65 -1.29 -11.93
N LEU A 179 -9.80 -1.91 -11.10
CA LEU A 179 -8.91 -1.19 -10.20
C LEU A 179 -7.89 -0.36 -10.97
N ALA A 180 -7.36 -0.91 -12.06
CA ALA A 180 -6.44 -0.22 -12.96
C ALA A 180 -7.12 0.96 -13.67
N LEU A 181 -8.28 0.71 -14.28
CA LEU A 181 -9.03 1.73 -15.01
C LEU A 181 -9.53 2.85 -14.09
N THR A 182 -10.03 2.54 -12.89
CA THR A 182 -10.43 3.57 -11.92
C THR A 182 -9.25 4.40 -11.45
N THR A 183 -8.06 3.80 -11.27
CA THR A 183 -6.84 4.52 -10.88
C THR A 183 -6.31 5.38 -12.04
N TYR A 184 -6.31 4.83 -13.27
CA TYR A 184 -5.95 5.57 -14.48
C TYR A 184 -6.87 6.78 -14.68
N TYR A 185 -8.19 6.56 -14.62
CA TYR A 185 -9.20 7.63 -14.75
C TYR A 185 -8.99 8.73 -13.71
N THR A 186 -8.64 8.34 -12.48
CA THR A 186 -8.43 9.28 -11.37
C THR A 186 -7.15 10.10 -11.51
N TYR A 187 -6.05 9.51 -11.98
CA TYR A 187 -4.73 10.13 -11.88
C TYR A 187 -4.03 10.43 -13.20
N VAL A 188 -4.40 9.76 -14.28
CA VAL A 188 -3.76 9.93 -15.59
C VAL A 188 -4.64 10.72 -16.55
N GLU A 189 -5.85 10.22 -16.79
CA GLU A 189 -6.78 10.85 -17.75
C GLU A 189 -8.22 10.43 -17.50
N ALA A 190 -9.08 11.41 -17.25
CA ALA A 190 -10.52 11.21 -17.07
C ALA A 190 -11.26 11.19 -18.42
N ALA A 191 -10.92 10.23 -19.29
CA ALA A 191 -11.50 10.11 -20.62
C ALA A 191 -12.90 9.45 -20.57
N PRO A 192 -13.89 9.94 -21.36
CA PRO A 192 -15.26 9.40 -21.37
C PRO A 192 -15.33 7.92 -21.78
N GLU A 193 -14.47 7.48 -22.71
CA GLU A 193 -14.39 6.09 -23.16
C GLU A 193 -13.90 5.16 -22.06
N VAL A 194 -12.98 5.60 -21.20
CA VAL A 194 -12.52 4.85 -20.04
C VAL A 194 -13.65 4.70 -19.01
N LEU A 195 -14.39 5.79 -18.75
CA LEU A 195 -15.56 5.74 -17.86
C LEU A 195 -16.64 4.79 -18.40
N LYS A 196 -16.90 4.84 -19.70
CA LYS A 196 -17.84 3.93 -20.35
C LYS A 196 -17.41 2.46 -20.18
N ALA A 197 -16.14 2.17 -20.37
CA ALA A 197 -15.61 0.81 -20.19
C ALA A 197 -15.70 0.32 -18.74
N MET A 198 -15.35 1.17 -17.76
CA MET A 198 -15.52 0.85 -16.33
C MET A 198 -16.97 0.54 -15.97
N ILE A 199 -17.92 1.34 -16.48
CA ILE A 199 -19.35 1.12 -16.29
C ILE A 199 -19.80 -0.19 -16.95
N GLY A 200 -19.34 -0.47 -18.17
CA GLY A 200 -19.64 -1.72 -18.90
C GLY A 200 -19.15 -2.94 -18.13
N GLU A 201 -17.90 -2.91 -17.71
CA GLU A 201 -17.28 -3.98 -16.92
C GLU A 201 -18.02 -4.24 -15.59
N ALA A 202 -18.32 -3.18 -14.84
CA ALA A 202 -19.04 -3.31 -13.57
C ALA A 202 -20.48 -3.81 -13.79
N ASN A 203 -21.21 -3.29 -14.78
CA ASN A 203 -22.56 -3.76 -15.10
C ASN A 203 -22.56 -5.24 -15.49
N SER A 204 -21.60 -5.68 -16.28
CA SER A 204 -21.42 -7.09 -16.65
C SER A 204 -21.20 -7.99 -15.42
N ILE A 205 -20.47 -7.52 -14.40
CA ILE A 205 -20.35 -8.23 -13.11
C ILE A 205 -21.72 -8.28 -12.41
N LEU A 206 -22.40 -7.14 -12.29
CA LEU A 206 -23.69 -7.05 -11.60
C LEU A 206 -24.79 -7.87 -12.30
N ASP A 207 -24.72 -8.06 -13.62
CA ASP A 207 -25.68 -8.88 -14.37
C ASP A 207 -25.49 -10.37 -14.10
N GLN A 208 -24.26 -10.81 -13.87
CA GLN A 208 -23.90 -12.21 -13.66
C GLN A 208 -23.94 -12.64 -12.18
N ILE A 209 -23.59 -11.71 -11.28
CA ILE A 209 -23.38 -11.98 -9.85
C ILE A 209 -24.47 -11.30 -9.01
N GLY A 210 -25.02 -12.06 -8.04
CA GLY A 210 -26.05 -11.54 -7.15
C GLY A 210 -26.84 -12.66 -6.48
N ASP A 211 -28.03 -12.32 -6.00
CA ASP A 211 -28.98 -13.29 -5.50
C ASP A 211 -29.55 -14.14 -6.65
N ALA A 212 -29.99 -15.37 -6.33
CA ALA A 212 -30.58 -16.28 -7.31
C ALA A 212 -31.64 -15.56 -8.18
N PRO A 213 -31.67 -15.78 -9.51
CA PRO A 213 -30.97 -16.85 -10.26
C PRO A 213 -29.53 -16.54 -10.69
N LYS A 214 -28.92 -15.44 -10.26
CA LYS A 214 -27.53 -15.09 -10.57
C LYS A 214 -26.56 -16.00 -9.78
N HIS A 215 -25.31 -15.96 -10.19
CA HIS A 215 -24.25 -16.68 -9.48
C HIS A 215 -23.90 -15.99 -8.16
N ASP A 216 -23.71 -16.77 -7.10
CA ASP A 216 -23.27 -16.25 -5.81
C ASP A 216 -21.78 -15.88 -5.84
N ILE A 217 -21.43 -14.71 -5.34
CA ILE A 217 -20.05 -14.18 -5.33
C ILE A 217 -19.07 -15.11 -4.62
N ILE A 218 -19.46 -15.72 -3.50
CA ILE A 218 -18.60 -16.59 -2.70
C ILE A 218 -18.40 -17.98 -3.32
N GLU A 219 -19.19 -18.34 -4.34
CA GLU A 219 -19.06 -19.60 -5.08
C GLU A 219 -18.19 -19.43 -6.34
N GLN A 220 -17.71 -18.22 -6.62
CA GLN A 220 -16.86 -17.92 -7.78
C GLN A 220 -15.39 -17.94 -7.40
N GLY A 221 -14.53 -18.13 -8.39
CA GLY A 221 -13.10 -18.11 -8.23
C GLY A 221 -12.48 -19.47 -7.93
N TRP A 222 -11.26 -19.41 -7.47
CA TRP A 222 -10.42 -20.60 -7.27
C TRP A 222 -10.71 -21.36 -5.96
N SER A 223 -9.67 -22.05 -5.47
CA SER A 223 -9.72 -22.86 -4.26
C SER A 223 -9.79 -22.06 -2.96
N TRP A 224 -9.74 -20.73 -3.00
CA TRP A 224 -9.67 -19.85 -1.81
C TRP A 224 -11.03 -19.39 -1.30
N ASN A 225 -12.03 -20.23 -1.48
CA ASN A 225 -13.35 -20.05 -0.89
C ASN A 225 -14.04 -18.73 -1.25
N GLY A 226 -13.83 -18.21 -2.48
CA GLY A 226 -14.48 -17.02 -2.98
C GLY A 226 -13.96 -15.69 -2.40
N ILE A 227 -12.84 -15.70 -1.66
CA ILE A 227 -12.23 -14.47 -1.12
C ILE A 227 -11.72 -13.59 -2.28
N GLU A 228 -11.10 -14.21 -3.27
CA GLU A 228 -10.60 -13.52 -4.46
C GLU A 228 -11.71 -12.81 -5.23
N SER A 229 -12.84 -13.45 -5.44
CA SER A 229 -14.00 -12.88 -6.12
C SER A 229 -14.61 -11.73 -5.33
N SER A 230 -14.73 -11.89 -4.01
CA SER A 230 -15.27 -10.87 -3.10
C SER A 230 -14.41 -9.59 -3.08
N SER A 231 -13.16 -9.65 -3.54
CA SER A 231 -12.26 -8.49 -3.62
C SER A 231 -12.65 -7.46 -4.67
N VAL A 232 -13.62 -7.74 -5.55
CA VAL A 232 -14.24 -6.74 -6.44
C VAL A 232 -14.90 -5.59 -5.69
N LEU A 233 -15.12 -5.76 -4.38
CA LEU A 233 -15.69 -4.75 -3.50
C LEU A 233 -14.95 -3.40 -3.61
N GLU A 234 -13.62 -3.40 -3.67
CA GLU A 234 -12.83 -2.17 -3.74
C GLU A 234 -13.08 -1.36 -5.03
N PRO A 235 -12.86 -1.90 -6.24
CA PRO A 235 -13.07 -1.11 -7.45
C PRO A 235 -14.53 -0.75 -7.70
N ILE A 236 -15.48 -1.56 -7.27
CA ILE A 236 -16.92 -1.23 -7.35
C ILE A 236 -17.24 -0.02 -6.46
N MET A 237 -16.70 0.03 -5.22
CA MET A 237 -16.89 1.19 -4.35
C MET A 237 -16.19 2.45 -4.91
N ARG A 238 -15.03 2.32 -5.56
CA ARG A 238 -14.39 3.44 -6.25
C ARG A 238 -15.23 3.93 -7.44
N LEU A 239 -15.84 3.01 -8.18
CA LEU A 239 -16.75 3.39 -9.26
C LEU A 239 -18.02 4.07 -8.72
N TYR A 240 -18.55 3.62 -7.58
CA TYR A 240 -19.61 4.34 -6.86
C TYR A 240 -19.19 5.78 -6.52
N GLU A 241 -17.98 5.96 -5.98
CA GLU A 241 -17.45 7.31 -5.68
C GLU A 241 -17.36 8.19 -6.93
N ILE A 242 -17.01 7.61 -8.08
CA ILE A 242 -16.88 8.34 -9.35
C ILE A 242 -18.25 8.68 -9.97
N THR A 243 -19.20 7.74 -9.92
CA THR A 243 -20.47 7.85 -10.67
C THR A 243 -21.65 8.29 -9.83
N GLY A 244 -21.67 7.95 -8.54
CA GLY A 244 -22.84 8.10 -7.65
C GLY A 244 -23.97 7.09 -7.95
N ASP A 245 -23.74 6.09 -8.81
CA ASP A 245 -24.75 5.09 -9.17
C ASP A 245 -24.98 4.12 -8.00
N LYS A 246 -26.16 4.18 -7.42
CA LYS A 246 -26.52 3.43 -6.23
C LYS A 246 -26.46 1.91 -6.41
N ARG A 247 -26.58 1.40 -7.65
CA ARG A 247 -26.47 -0.04 -7.94
C ARG A 247 -25.14 -0.60 -7.46
N TYR A 248 -24.04 0.17 -7.55
CA TYR A 248 -22.72 -0.23 -7.09
C TYR A 248 -22.64 -0.29 -5.55
N LEU A 249 -23.29 0.63 -4.87
CA LEU A 249 -23.41 0.59 -3.40
C LEU A 249 -24.23 -0.62 -2.94
N ASP A 250 -25.38 -0.88 -3.59
CA ASP A 250 -26.26 -2.00 -3.26
C ASP A 250 -25.55 -3.35 -3.54
N PHE A 251 -24.81 -3.46 -4.63
CA PHE A 251 -23.98 -4.62 -4.92
C PHE A 251 -22.86 -4.81 -3.89
N SER A 252 -22.20 -3.73 -3.48
CA SER A 252 -21.16 -3.78 -2.44
C SER A 252 -21.73 -4.26 -1.11
N LYS A 253 -22.96 -3.83 -0.76
CA LYS A 253 -23.65 -4.35 0.40
C LYS A 253 -23.94 -5.85 0.27
N TYR A 254 -24.38 -6.31 -0.89
CA TYR A 254 -24.57 -7.75 -1.16
C TYR A 254 -23.28 -8.53 -0.91
N VAL A 255 -22.12 -8.11 -1.44
CA VAL A 255 -20.83 -8.77 -1.21
C VAL A 255 -20.51 -8.87 0.29
N ILE A 256 -20.75 -7.79 1.04
CA ILE A 256 -20.53 -7.76 2.50
C ILE A 256 -21.49 -8.71 3.22
N ASP A 257 -22.76 -8.70 2.86
CA ASP A 257 -23.78 -9.57 3.47
C ASP A 257 -23.49 -11.06 3.20
N ARG A 258 -22.87 -11.39 2.06
CA ARG A 258 -22.38 -12.75 1.75
C ARG A 258 -21.17 -13.19 2.59
N GLY A 259 -20.57 -12.29 3.34
CA GLY A 259 -19.49 -12.61 4.29
C GLY A 259 -18.10 -12.68 3.70
N GLY A 260 -17.92 -12.42 2.39
CA GLY A 260 -16.62 -12.36 1.73
C GLY A 260 -15.92 -13.71 1.51
N CYS A 261 -16.47 -14.81 2.01
CA CYS A 261 -15.84 -16.14 1.94
C CYS A 261 -16.91 -17.24 2.04
N ARG A 262 -16.71 -18.35 1.31
CA ARG A 262 -17.52 -19.57 1.45
C ARG A 262 -17.27 -20.22 2.82
N ASN A 263 -18.33 -20.73 3.43
CA ASN A 263 -18.29 -21.44 4.74
C ASN A 263 -17.79 -20.58 5.92
N ALA A 264 -17.59 -19.28 5.75
CA ALA A 264 -17.25 -18.36 6.82
C ALA A 264 -17.72 -16.94 6.49
N ASN A 265 -17.90 -16.12 7.51
CA ASN A 265 -18.08 -14.68 7.35
C ASN A 265 -16.86 -13.96 7.95
N ILE A 266 -15.92 -13.54 7.09
CA ILE A 266 -14.67 -12.93 7.54
C ILE A 266 -14.89 -11.59 8.25
N PHE A 267 -15.96 -10.88 7.94
CA PHE A 267 -16.30 -9.62 8.63
C PHE A 267 -16.80 -9.88 10.06
N THR A 268 -17.63 -10.91 10.24
CA THR A 268 -18.08 -11.34 11.58
C THR A 268 -16.88 -11.85 12.39
N GLN A 269 -16.01 -12.65 11.80
CA GLN A 269 -14.80 -13.14 12.45
C GLN A 269 -13.90 -11.97 12.89
N ALA A 270 -13.72 -10.95 12.05
CA ALA A 270 -12.96 -9.74 12.42
C ALA A 270 -13.61 -8.95 13.55
N LEU A 271 -14.96 -8.81 13.55
CA LEU A 271 -15.70 -8.19 14.65
C LEU A 271 -15.54 -8.96 15.96
N GLN A 272 -15.39 -10.27 15.89
CA GLN A 272 -15.16 -11.16 17.05
C GLN A 272 -13.67 -11.23 17.45
N ASN A 273 -12.78 -10.48 16.79
CA ASN A 273 -11.34 -10.49 16.99
C ASN A 273 -10.66 -11.85 16.73
N VAL A 274 -11.18 -12.66 15.82
CA VAL A 274 -10.52 -13.88 15.38
C VAL A 274 -9.19 -13.50 14.72
N PRO A 275 -8.06 -14.16 15.07
CA PRO A 275 -6.77 -13.92 14.41
C PRO A 275 -6.85 -14.24 12.91
N PRO A 276 -6.15 -13.49 12.04
CA PRO A 276 -6.27 -13.67 10.59
C PRO A 276 -5.95 -15.09 10.10
N HIS A 277 -4.97 -15.76 10.69
CA HIS A 277 -4.60 -17.14 10.36
C HIS A 277 -5.64 -18.20 10.76
N GLU A 278 -6.62 -17.85 11.57
CA GLU A 278 -7.74 -18.74 11.96
C GLU A 278 -9.03 -18.41 11.18
N MET A 279 -9.00 -17.41 10.31
CA MET A 279 -10.18 -16.96 9.56
C MET A 279 -10.40 -17.80 8.28
N ALA A 280 -11.49 -17.49 7.57
CA ALA A 280 -11.80 -18.00 6.23
C ALA A 280 -11.85 -19.51 6.12
N SER A 281 -12.34 -20.21 7.15
CA SER A 281 -12.49 -21.68 7.18
C SER A 281 -11.20 -22.43 6.85
N GLY A 282 -10.05 -21.93 7.33
CA GLY A 282 -8.73 -22.54 7.11
C GLY A 282 -8.09 -22.18 5.77
N TYR A 283 -8.60 -21.16 5.08
CA TYR A 283 -8.03 -20.60 3.85
C TYR A 283 -7.67 -19.11 4.03
N PRO A 284 -6.79 -18.75 4.96
CA PRO A 284 -6.49 -17.37 5.29
C PRO A 284 -5.56 -16.71 4.26
N LYS A 285 -5.96 -16.69 3.00
CA LYS A 285 -5.20 -16.14 1.87
C LYS A 285 -5.00 -14.63 2.08
N ALA A 286 -3.77 -14.26 2.39
CA ALA A 286 -3.44 -12.97 2.99
C ALA A 286 -3.69 -11.77 2.06
N TYR A 287 -3.24 -11.88 0.81
CA TYR A 287 -3.38 -10.80 -0.16
C TYR A 287 -4.84 -10.53 -0.52
N GLU A 288 -5.61 -11.59 -0.76
CA GLU A 288 -7.02 -11.51 -1.11
C GLU A 288 -7.85 -10.99 0.07
N MET A 289 -7.59 -11.45 1.30
CA MET A 289 -8.24 -10.91 2.50
C MET A 289 -7.96 -9.41 2.64
N ASN A 290 -6.71 -8.96 2.52
CA ASN A 290 -6.37 -7.53 2.54
C ASN A 290 -7.13 -6.76 1.45
N SER A 291 -7.30 -7.35 0.26
CA SER A 291 -8.04 -6.73 -0.84
C SER A 291 -9.53 -6.56 -0.52
N VAL A 292 -10.16 -7.56 0.10
CA VAL A 292 -11.56 -7.47 0.57
C VAL A 292 -11.70 -6.41 1.64
N PHE A 293 -10.80 -6.38 2.64
CA PHE A 293 -10.84 -5.35 3.69
C PHE A 293 -10.52 -3.94 3.18
N ASN A 294 -9.71 -3.78 2.12
CA ASN A 294 -9.57 -2.49 1.42
C ASN A 294 -10.93 -2.01 0.88
N GLY A 295 -11.69 -2.92 0.28
CA GLY A 295 -13.05 -2.63 -0.19
C GLY A 295 -14.00 -2.25 0.96
N LEU A 296 -13.89 -2.92 2.11
CA LEU A 296 -14.68 -2.59 3.30
C LEU A 296 -14.35 -1.18 3.84
N VAL A 297 -13.08 -0.76 3.80
CA VAL A 297 -12.70 0.62 4.16
C VAL A 297 -13.34 1.62 3.21
N GLU A 298 -13.32 1.35 1.89
CA GLU A 298 -14.00 2.22 0.91
C GLU A 298 -15.52 2.25 1.12
N TYR A 299 -16.14 1.12 1.47
CA TYR A 299 -17.56 1.07 1.84
C TYR A 299 -17.86 1.93 3.07
N TYR A 300 -17.06 1.80 4.15
CA TYR A 300 -17.17 2.66 5.33
C TYR A 300 -17.03 4.15 4.97
N ARG A 301 -16.07 4.50 4.13
CA ARG A 301 -15.87 5.90 3.71
C ARG A 301 -17.10 6.50 3.03
N MET A 302 -17.88 5.69 2.32
CA MET A 302 -19.09 6.13 1.62
C MET A 302 -20.33 6.11 2.51
N THR A 303 -20.46 5.14 3.42
CA THR A 303 -21.66 4.95 4.24
C THR A 303 -21.58 5.60 5.61
N GLY A 304 -20.39 5.62 6.22
CA GLY A 304 -20.18 6.09 7.60
C GLY A 304 -20.69 5.11 8.67
N GLU A 305 -20.94 3.84 8.32
CA GLU A 305 -21.42 2.83 9.25
C GLU A 305 -20.30 2.38 10.21
N GLU A 306 -20.30 2.85 11.45
CA GLU A 306 -19.22 2.63 12.44
C GLU A 306 -18.94 1.14 12.73
N LYS A 307 -19.90 0.24 12.52
CA LYS A 307 -19.67 -1.21 12.59
C LYS A 307 -18.52 -1.64 11.70
N TRP A 308 -18.45 -1.11 10.48
CA TRP A 308 -17.43 -1.50 9.51
C TRP A 308 -16.07 -0.92 9.83
N LYS A 309 -16.04 0.26 10.45
CA LYS A 309 -14.81 0.81 11.02
C LYS A 309 -14.26 -0.11 12.11
N THR A 310 -15.08 -0.49 13.08
CA THR A 310 -14.69 -1.46 14.11
C THR A 310 -14.18 -2.77 13.49
N CYS A 311 -14.83 -3.25 12.44
CA CYS A 311 -14.47 -4.47 11.75
C CYS A 311 -13.02 -4.40 11.18
N PHE A 312 -12.73 -3.38 10.37
CA PHE A 312 -11.40 -3.28 9.77
C PHE A 312 -10.31 -2.84 10.77
N GLU A 313 -10.64 -2.07 11.82
CA GLU A 313 -9.69 -1.75 12.89
C GLU A 313 -9.31 -3.00 13.70
N ASN A 314 -10.26 -3.90 13.97
CA ASN A 314 -9.98 -5.18 14.60
C ASN A 314 -9.07 -6.06 13.73
N TYR A 315 -9.39 -6.18 12.44
CA TYR A 315 -8.56 -6.93 11.49
C TYR A 315 -7.14 -6.36 11.42
N PHE A 316 -7.00 -5.04 11.31
CA PHE A 316 -5.72 -4.33 11.34
C PHE A 316 -4.92 -4.64 12.61
N ARG A 317 -5.57 -4.56 13.78
CA ARG A 317 -4.93 -4.86 15.07
C ARG A 317 -4.43 -6.31 15.14
N ASN A 318 -5.25 -7.25 14.70
CA ASN A 318 -4.91 -8.66 14.72
C ASN A 318 -3.77 -9.01 13.76
N ILE A 319 -3.72 -8.42 12.56
CA ILE A 319 -2.55 -8.57 11.66
C ILE A 319 -1.28 -8.08 12.34
N LYS A 320 -1.29 -6.88 12.92
CA LYS A 320 -0.12 -6.32 13.63
C LYS A 320 0.42 -7.25 14.70
N GLN A 321 -0.46 -7.89 15.44
CA GLN A 321 -0.11 -8.72 16.59
C GLN A 321 0.36 -10.12 16.21
N ASN A 322 -0.20 -10.68 15.13
CA ASN A 322 -0.04 -12.09 14.84
C ASN A 322 0.73 -12.38 13.54
N GLU A 323 0.78 -11.44 12.58
CA GLU A 323 1.20 -11.79 11.24
C GLU A 323 2.46 -11.04 10.74
N ILE A 324 2.80 -9.90 11.33
CA ILE A 324 3.88 -9.07 10.79
C ILE A 324 5.21 -9.37 11.46
N THR A 325 6.18 -9.74 10.65
CA THR A 325 7.55 -10.05 11.06
C THR A 325 8.39 -8.80 11.34
N ILE A 326 9.60 -9.03 11.80
CA ILE A 326 10.57 -7.97 12.09
C ILE A 326 10.88 -7.09 10.86
N VAL A 327 10.77 -7.61 9.65
CA VAL A 327 10.99 -6.84 8.40
C VAL A 327 9.74 -6.16 7.85
N GLY A 328 8.63 -6.23 8.57
CA GLY A 328 7.39 -5.54 8.21
C GLY A 328 6.51 -6.27 7.18
N ASN A 329 6.88 -7.47 6.77
CA ASN A 329 6.12 -8.35 5.89
C ASN A 329 5.59 -9.55 6.67
N GLY A 330 4.69 -10.33 6.09
CA GLY A 330 4.12 -11.53 6.66
C GLY A 330 3.85 -12.59 5.59
N GLY A 331 3.15 -13.64 5.99
CA GLY A 331 2.79 -14.75 5.12
C GLY A 331 3.71 -15.96 5.22
N ALA A 332 3.10 -17.12 5.15
CA ALA A 332 3.74 -18.39 5.45
C ALA A 332 4.14 -19.20 4.26
N ASP A 333 5.04 -20.12 4.56
CA ASP A 333 5.35 -21.30 3.81
C ASP A 333 4.77 -22.50 4.56
N GLU A 334 3.61 -23.02 4.12
CA GLU A 334 2.97 -24.21 4.68
C GLU A 334 2.57 -24.12 6.19
N PRO A 335 1.55 -24.76 6.63
CA PRO A 335 0.99 -26.05 6.20
C PRO A 335 -0.34 -25.97 5.46
N TYR A 336 -0.88 -24.80 5.18
CA TYR A 336 -2.27 -24.63 4.75
C TYR A 336 -2.51 -25.02 3.29
N TYR A 337 -1.47 -25.00 2.44
CA TYR A 337 -1.59 -25.30 1.01
C TYR A 337 -0.45 -26.19 0.53
N PRO A 338 -0.70 -27.46 0.21
CA PRO A 338 0.35 -28.40 -0.19
C PRO A 338 1.05 -28.07 -1.52
N LYS A 339 0.58 -27.07 -2.29
CA LYS A 339 1.17 -26.71 -3.58
C LYS A 339 1.28 -25.21 -3.86
N TRP A 340 0.63 -24.35 -3.06
CA TRP A 340 0.53 -22.90 -3.28
C TRP A 340 0.84 -22.13 -2.01
N ALA A 341 1.58 -22.77 -1.15
CA ALA A 341 1.94 -22.30 0.16
C ALA A 341 2.65 -20.94 0.13
N GLY A 342 2.65 -20.27 1.25
CA GLY A 342 3.43 -19.07 1.45
C GLY A 342 2.71 -17.76 1.20
N GLU A 343 1.47 -17.80 0.79
CA GLU A 343 0.66 -16.62 0.54
C GLU A 343 -0.49 -16.47 1.55
N ALA A 344 -0.42 -17.18 2.67
CA ALA A 344 -1.44 -17.19 3.71
C ALA A 344 -0.95 -16.58 5.03
N TRP A 345 -1.84 -16.06 5.85
CA TRP A 345 -1.57 -15.77 7.25
C TRP A 345 -1.38 -17.08 8.03
N ASP A 346 -0.36 -17.16 8.91
CA ASP A 346 -0.04 -18.38 9.67
C ASP A 346 0.55 -18.11 11.04
N ASN A 347 0.16 -17.01 11.69
CA ASN A 347 0.78 -16.55 12.93
C ASN A 347 2.27 -16.18 12.74
N THR A 348 2.58 -15.63 11.57
CA THR A 348 3.95 -15.40 11.10
C THR A 348 4.78 -14.58 12.09
N ALA A 349 4.16 -13.64 12.81
CA ALA A 349 4.86 -12.82 13.81
C ALA A 349 5.50 -13.67 14.91
N LYS A 350 4.83 -14.74 15.37
CA LYS A 350 5.36 -15.63 16.42
C LYS A 350 6.26 -16.72 15.87
N GLU A 351 6.00 -17.16 14.66
CA GLU A 351 6.70 -18.29 14.03
C GLU A 351 7.95 -17.86 13.22
N GLN A 352 8.22 -16.58 13.09
CA GLN A 352 9.25 -16.04 12.19
C GLN A 352 10.69 -16.50 12.45
N ALA A 353 11.00 -16.97 13.67
CA ALA A 353 12.31 -17.51 14.06
C ALA A 353 12.29 -19.02 14.26
N ASN A 354 11.20 -19.72 13.91
CA ASN A 354 11.12 -21.17 14.05
C ASN A 354 12.03 -21.84 13.01
N PRO A 355 13.09 -22.58 13.44
CA PRO A 355 14.07 -23.13 12.52
C PRO A 355 13.53 -24.29 11.66
N LYS A 356 12.37 -24.85 12.02
CA LYS A 356 11.74 -25.96 11.29
C LYS A 356 10.81 -25.51 10.17
N ILE A 357 10.49 -24.20 10.14
CA ILE A 357 9.55 -23.65 9.15
C ILE A 357 10.30 -22.66 8.25
N LYS A 358 10.24 -22.94 6.94
CA LYS A 358 10.71 -22.00 5.93
C LYS A 358 9.67 -20.92 5.73
N ARG A 359 10.07 -19.66 5.86
CA ARG A 359 9.19 -18.49 5.69
C ARG A 359 9.33 -17.88 4.32
N MET A 360 8.21 -17.71 3.65
CA MET A 360 8.17 -17.16 2.31
C MET A 360 8.10 -15.63 2.31
N MET A 361 7.17 -15.04 3.01
CA MET A 361 6.92 -13.59 3.07
C MET A 361 6.83 -12.98 1.67
N GLU A 362 5.75 -13.26 0.98
CA GLU A 362 5.49 -12.82 -0.37
C GLU A 362 5.48 -11.29 -0.48
N THR A 363 6.13 -10.74 -1.50
CA THR A 363 6.17 -9.29 -1.75
C THR A 363 4.78 -8.70 -1.94
N CYS A 364 3.85 -9.41 -2.61
CA CYS A 364 2.47 -8.95 -2.76
C CYS A 364 1.77 -8.78 -1.42
N ILE A 365 1.96 -9.69 -0.46
CA ILE A 365 1.39 -9.55 0.89
C ILE A 365 1.88 -8.27 1.55
N GLY A 366 3.19 -8.02 1.51
CA GLY A 366 3.75 -6.81 2.09
C GLY A 366 3.21 -5.53 1.45
N VAL A 367 3.08 -5.48 0.12
CA VAL A 367 2.49 -4.33 -0.59
C VAL A 367 1.00 -4.18 -0.26
N SER A 368 0.23 -5.28 -0.20
CA SER A 368 -1.19 -5.22 0.16
C SER A 368 -1.39 -4.78 1.61
N TRP A 369 -0.52 -5.22 2.53
CA TRP A 369 -0.47 -4.74 3.90
C TRP A 369 -0.16 -3.25 3.99
N MET A 370 0.85 -2.77 3.27
CA MET A 370 1.19 -1.34 3.18
C MET A 370 0.01 -0.51 2.65
N LYS A 371 -0.68 -1.01 1.63
CA LYS A 371 -1.89 -0.40 1.10
C LYS A 371 -2.99 -0.33 2.17
N PHE A 372 -3.24 -1.44 2.87
CA PHE A 372 -4.25 -1.50 3.92
C PHE A 372 -3.89 -0.57 5.09
N CYS A 373 -2.63 -0.55 5.54
CA CYS A 373 -2.14 0.44 6.51
C CYS A 373 -2.40 1.88 6.05
N THR A 374 -2.18 2.18 4.76
CA THR A 374 -2.43 3.52 4.20
C THR A 374 -3.93 3.87 4.26
N TYR A 375 -4.82 2.90 4.04
CA TYR A 375 -6.27 3.11 4.13
C TYR A 375 -6.72 3.32 5.58
N VAL A 376 -6.20 2.53 6.52
CA VAL A 376 -6.43 2.73 7.96
C VAL A 376 -5.90 4.10 8.39
N LEU A 377 -4.68 4.46 8.03
CA LEU A 377 -4.09 5.76 8.33
C LEU A 377 -4.96 6.92 7.82
N ARG A 378 -5.45 6.81 6.60
CA ARG A 378 -6.30 7.81 5.97
C ARG A 378 -7.62 8.00 6.72
N THR A 379 -8.27 6.93 7.09
CA THR A 379 -9.62 6.97 7.71
C THR A 379 -9.61 7.24 9.20
N THR A 380 -8.58 6.78 9.92
CA THR A 380 -8.54 6.81 11.39
C THR A 380 -7.49 7.73 11.98
N ALA A 381 -6.45 8.06 11.20
CA ALA A 381 -5.21 8.70 11.68
C ALA A 381 -4.47 7.83 12.74
N ASP A 382 -4.60 6.49 12.69
CA ASP A 382 -3.83 5.61 13.57
C ASP A 382 -2.33 5.70 13.21
N VAL A 383 -1.56 6.30 14.08
CA VAL A 383 -0.12 6.53 13.89
C VAL A 383 0.65 5.22 13.73
N SER A 384 0.18 4.12 14.33
CA SER A 384 0.85 2.82 14.22
C SER A 384 0.82 2.29 12.78
N ALA A 385 -0.15 2.67 11.97
CA ALA A 385 -0.16 2.31 10.56
C ALA A 385 1.05 2.90 9.81
N ALA A 386 1.42 4.14 10.12
CA ALA A 386 2.62 4.76 9.54
C ALA A 386 3.92 4.11 10.05
N ASP A 387 3.98 3.63 11.30
CA ASP A 387 5.13 2.88 11.83
C ASP A 387 5.32 1.54 11.08
N TYR A 388 4.23 0.80 10.79
CA TYR A 388 4.31 -0.44 10.03
C TYR A 388 4.65 -0.22 8.55
N ILE A 389 4.15 0.85 7.94
CA ILE A 389 4.54 1.26 6.59
C ILE A 389 6.05 1.57 6.55
N GLU A 390 6.56 2.38 7.49
CA GLU A 390 7.99 2.71 7.57
C GLU A 390 8.84 1.45 7.73
N LYS A 391 8.46 0.54 8.62
CA LYS A 391 9.14 -0.73 8.84
C LYS A 391 9.22 -1.57 7.56
N TYR A 392 8.09 -1.70 6.85
CA TYR A 392 8.04 -2.46 5.60
C TYR A 392 8.87 -1.81 4.49
N ILE A 393 8.78 -0.50 4.32
CA ILE A 393 9.55 0.21 3.28
C ILE A 393 11.05 -0.02 3.46
N TYR A 394 11.59 0.28 4.64
CA TYR A 394 13.03 0.21 4.87
C TYR A 394 13.59 -1.21 4.87
N ASN A 395 12.76 -2.23 5.06
CA ASN A 395 13.20 -3.61 5.12
C ASN A 395 12.59 -4.45 3.99
N GLY A 396 11.34 -4.88 4.12
CA GLY A 396 10.71 -5.83 3.20
C GLY A 396 10.59 -5.31 1.76
N LEU A 397 10.09 -4.09 1.54
CA LEU A 397 9.87 -3.55 0.19
C LEU A 397 11.19 -3.31 -0.55
N LEU A 398 12.12 -2.56 0.05
CA LEU A 398 13.41 -2.31 -0.56
C LEU A 398 14.28 -3.57 -0.59
N GLY A 399 14.06 -4.52 0.34
CA GLY A 399 14.71 -5.83 0.32
C GLY A 399 14.22 -6.74 -0.81
N ALA A 400 13.03 -6.51 -1.33
CA ALA A 400 12.48 -7.21 -2.49
C ALA A 400 12.91 -6.60 -3.83
N MET A 401 13.28 -5.32 -3.85
CA MET A 401 13.65 -4.61 -5.06
C MET A 401 15.04 -5.04 -5.55
N LYS A 402 15.18 -5.37 -6.82
CA LYS A 402 16.49 -5.60 -7.44
C LYS A 402 17.34 -4.33 -7.43
N PRO A 403 18.66 -4.41 -7.24
CA PRO A 403 19.52 -3.23 -7.15
C PRO A 403 19.43 -2.29 -8.35
N GLY A 404 19.21 -2.83 -9.55
CA GLY A 404 19.03 -2.05 -10.78
C GLY A 404 17.66 -1.41 -10.95
N GLY A 405 16.68 -1.75 -10.09
CA GLY A 405 15.31 -1.28 -10.21
C GLY A 405 14.48 -1.96 -11.30
N ASP A 406 15.01 -2.99 -11.94
CA ASP A 406 14.42 -3.72 -13.07
C ASP A 406 13.51 -4.89 -12.64
N GLY A 407 13.03 -4.88 -11.41
CA GLY A 407 12.08 -5.85 -10.88
C GLY A 407 12.14 -6.04 -9.38
N PHE A 408 11.29 -6.98 -8.90
CA PHE A 408 11.14 -7.34 -7.49
C PHE A 408 11.16 -8.85 -7.34
N SER A 409 11.70 -9.34 -6.23
CA SER A 409 11.61 -10.75 -5.88
C SER A 409 10.19 -11.13 -5.49
N TYR A 410 9.89 -12.44 -5.63
CA TYR A 410 8.63 -12.98 -5.14
C TYR A 410 8.62 -13.06 -3.60
N VAL A 411 9.74 -13.45 -3.00
CA VAL A 411 9.85 -13.75 -1.57
C VAL A 411 10.96 -12.96 -0.88
N ASN A 412 10.77 -12.72 0.42
CA ASN A 412 11.73 -12.09 1.32
C ASN A 412 12.06 -13.02 2.48
N LEU A 413 13.10 -13.85 2.36
CA LEU A 413 13.53 -14.72 3.45
C LEU A 413 14.22 -13.94 4.57
N LEU A 414 13.99 -14.33 5.82
CA LEU A 414 14.70 -13.81 6.98
C LEU A 414 16.07 -14.48 7.14
N ASN A 415 16.13 -15.78 6.85
CA ASN A 415 17.36 -16.57 6.83
C ASN A 415 17.37 -17.44 5.57
N GLY A 416 18.54 -17.68 5.00
CA GLY A 416 18.71 -18.51 3.80
C GLY A 416 19.06 -17.71 2.55
N ASP A 417 18.77 -18.28 1.39
CA ASP A 417 19.18 -17.71 0.10
C ASP A 417 18.37 -16.44 -0.23
N LYS A 418 19.05 -15.33 -0.46
CA LYS A 418 18.45 -14.13 -1.00
C LYS A 418 18.70 -14.06 -2.50
N VAL A 419 17.73 -14.50 -3.30
CA VAL A 419 17.84 -14.56 -4.76
C VAL A 419 16.61 -13.93 -5.45
N THR A 420 16.80 -13.51 -6.70
CA THR A 420 15.82 -12.71 -7.44
C THR A 420 14.53 -13.45 -7.82
N ASN A 421 14.59 -14.77 -8.00
CA ASN A 421 13.50 -15.59 -8.54
C ASN A 421 13.15 -16.77 -7.64
N GLN A 422 13.23 -16.60 -6.32
CA GLN A 422 12.82 -17.70 -5.46
C GLN A 422 11.34 -17.97 -5.59
N GLY A 423 11.07 -19.23 -5.88
CA GLY A 423 9.85 -19.92 -5.55
C GLY A 423 8.98 -20.22 -6.74
N TRP A 424 8.87 -19.38 -7.73
CA TRP A 424 7.89 -19.62 -8.77
C TRP A 424 8.43 -19.06 -10.08
N GLY A 425 9.09 -19.92 -10.85
CA GLY A 425 9.50 -19.63 -12.22
C GLY A 425 8.29 -19.57 -13.14
N TRP A 426 7.33 -18.74 -12.80
CA TRP A 426 6.17 -18.52 -13.62
C TRP A 426 6.58 -17.58 -14.74
N ASP A 427 6.97 -18.21 -15.81
CA ASP A 427 7.05 -17.62 -17.11
C ASP A 427 5.63 -17.67 -17.70
N PHE A 428 4.88 -16.57 -17.58
CA PHE A 428 3.59 -16.49 -18.26
C PHE A 428 3.86 -16.37 -19.77
N ASP A 429 3.95 -17.50 -20.45
CA ASP A 429 4.20 -17.59 -21.89
C ASP A 429 5.45 -16.79 -22.36
N GLY A 430 6.56 -16.89 -21.64
CA GLY A 430 7.80 -16.18 -21.96
C GLY A 430 7.79 -14.70 -21.52
N LEU A 431 6.82 -14.27 -20.69
CA LEU A 431 6.82 -12.94 -20.11
C LEU A 431 7.58 -12.93 -18.77
N PRO A 432 8.56 -12.06 -18.59
CA PRO A 432 9.34 -11.98 -17.35
C PRO A 432 8.53 -11.29 -16.23
N VAL A 433 7.26 -11.64 -16.07
CA VAL A 433 6.36 -11.00 -15.11
C VAL A 433 5.84 -12.01 -14.09
N THR A 434 5.77 -11.58 -12.83
CA THR A 434 5.05 -12.25 -11.74
C THR A 434 4.15 -11.24 -11.06
N CYS A 435 3.14 -11.71 -10.33
CA CYS A 435 2.29 -10.82 -9.53
C CYS A 435 3.12 -9.88 -8.64
N CYS A 436 4.22 -10.38 -8.06
CA CYS A 436 5.07 -9.65 -7.12
C CYS A 436 5.94 -8.59 -7.81
N ASN A 437 6.57 -8.89 -8.94
CA ASN A 437 7.38 -7.89 -9.63
C ASN A 437 6.54 -6.80 -10.31
N LEU A 438 5.26 -7.06 -10.57
CA LEU A 438 4.29 -6.05 -11.03
C LEU A 438 3.72 -5.21 -9.87
N ASN A 439 3.64 -5.78 -8.66
CA ASN A 439 3.05 -5.10 -7.51
C ASN A 439 4.09 -4.29 -6.70
N GLY A 440 5.36 -4.68 -6.72
CA GLY A 440 6.44 -3.97 -6.01
C GLY A 440 6.49 -2.46 -6.30
N PRO A 441 6.41 -2.01 -7.56
CA PRO A 441 6.37 -0.59 -7.90
C PRO A 441 5.16 0.15 -7.31
N THR A 442 4.02 -0.54 -7.09
CA THR A 442 2.88 0.04 -6.35
C THR A 442 3.27 0.39 -4.92
N GLY A 443 4.05 -0.47 -4.25
CA GLY A 443 4.60 -0.19 -2.92
C GLY A 443 5.45 1.07 -2.92
N LEU A 444 6.35 1.24 -3.89
CA LEU A 444 7.14 2.47 -4.03
C LEU A 444 6.27 3.71 -4.24
N ALA A 445 5.21 3.61 -5.04
CA ALA A 445 4.29 4.71 -5.31
C ALA A 445 3.44 5.12 -4.09
N TYR A 446 3.23 4.23 -3.11
CA TYR A 446 2.59 4.57 -1.85
C TYR A 446 3.49 5.42 -0.93
N ILE A 447 4.81 5.40 -1.10
CA ILE A 447 5.73 6.24 -0.30
C ILE A 447 5.37 7.74 -0.43
N PRO A 448 5.40 8.35 -1.62
CA PRO A 448 5.00 9.75 -1.77
C PRO A 448 3.51 9.99 -1.51
N TYR A 449 2.66 8.96 -1.66
CA TYR A 449 1.23 9.07 -1.40
C TYR A 449 0.94 9.41 0.07
N MET A 450 1.71 8.85 1.01
CA MET A 450 1.46 8.96 2.45
C MET A 450 2.55 9.72 3.23
N ALA A 451 3.71 10.03 2.62
CA ALA A 451 4.82 10.65 3.34
C ALA A 451 4.43 11.99 3.98
N VAL A 452 3.66 12.81 3.28
CA VAL A 452 3.00 14.00 3.81
C VAL A 452 1.53 13.93 3.43
N MET A 453 0.66 14.07 4.42
CA MET A 453 -0.78 14.06 4.23
C MET A 453 -1.41 15.37 4.70
N GLN A 454 -2.67 15.57 4.37
CA GLN A 454 -3.45 16.74 4.69
C GLN A 454 -4.54 16.38 5.71
N SER A 455 -4.57 17.07 6.86
CA SER A 455 -5.72 17.09 7.75
C SER A 455 -6.59 18.32 7.51
N GLY A 456 -7.76 18.40 8.13
CA GLY A 456 -8.60 19.61 8.12
C GLY A 456 -7.90 20.83 8.70
N ASN A 457 -6.92 20.63 9.59
CA ASN A 457 -6.24 21.70 10.34
C ASN A 457 -4.86 22.07 9.79
N GLY A 458 -4.32 21.31 8.83
CA GLY A 458 -3.01 21.53 8.24
C GLY A 458 -2.28 20.26 7.83
N PRO A 459 -1.00 20.37 7.44
CA PRO A 459 -0.21 19.24 6.99
C PRO A 459 0.19 18.29 8.12
N VAL A 460 0.35 17.01 7.76
CA VAL A 460 0.79 15.92 8.63
C VAL A 460 1.98 15.22 7.99
N VAL A 461 3.12 15.21 8.65
CA VAL A 461 4.34 14.53 8.19
C VAL A 461 4.39 13.14 8.81
N ASN A 462 4.31 12.11 7.96
CA ASN A 462 4.32 10.69 8.38
C ASN A 462 5.68 10.02 8.18
N LEU A 463 6.42 10.37 7.12
CA LEU A 463 7.74 9.82 6.85
C LEU A 463 8.81 10.91 6.82
N TYR A 464 9.98 10.57 7.36
CA TYR A 464 11.14 11.46 7.38
C TYR A 464 12.11 11.09 6.26
N ASN A 465 11.83 11.63 5.09
CA ASN A 465 12.69 11.59 3.91
C ASN A 465 12.75 12.99 3.34
N SER A 466 13.88 13.43 2.80
CA SER A 466 13.99 14.79 2.26
C SER A 466 12.94 15.05 1.19
N PHE A 467 12.23 16.16 1.30
CA PHE A 467 11.17 16.53 0.36
C PHE A 467 10.95 18.04 0.25
N THR A 468 10.28 18.43 -0.82
CA THR A 468 9.53 19.68 -0.91
C THR A 468 8.04 19.35 -1.01
N ALA A 469 7.20 20.06 -0.25
CA ALA A 469 5.76 19.79 -0.24
C ALA A 469 4.95 21.09 -0.28
N LYS A 470 3.83 21.06 -0.99
CA LYS A 470 2.78 22.07 -0.99
C LYS A 470 1.55 21.49 -0.34
N ALA A 471 1.11 22.08 0.77
CA ALA A 471 -0.05 21.68 1.53
C ALA A 471 -0.99 22.87 1.79
N LEU A 472 -2.09 22.62 2.49
CA LEU A 472 -3.06 23.65 2.82
C LEU A 472 -3.07 23.90 4.33
N THR A 473 -3.18 25.18 4.72
CA THR A 473 -3.47 25.57 6.11
C THR A 473 -4.93 25.30 6.47
N ALA A 474 -5.31 25.50 7.73
CA ALA A 474 -6.71 25.40 8.17
C ALA A 474 -7.65 26.31 7.37
N LYS A 475 -7.18 27.48 6.92
CA LYS A 475 -7.93 28.40 6.05
C LYS A 475 -7.81 28.12 4.56
N LYS A 476 -7.36 26.92 4.19
CA LYS A 476 -7.19 26.48 2.79
C LYS A 476 -6.20 27.36 1.99
N ARG A 477 -5.22 27.95 2.65
CA ARG A 477 -4.15 28.69 2.01
C ARG A 477 -2.94 27.79 1.78
N ASN A 478 -2.19 28.05 0.72
CA ASN A 478 -0.98 27.29 0.41
C ASN A 478 0.12 27.54 1.44
N VAL A 479 0.73 26.47 1.90
CA VAL A 479 2.00 26.44 2.64
C VAL A 479 2.99 25.56 1.90
N GLU A 480 4.21 26.08 1.67
CA GLU A 480 5.31 25.28 1.11
C GLU A 480 6.30 24.95 2.23
N MET A 481 6.70 23.67 2.25
CA MET A 481 7.58 23.10 3.27
C MET A 481 8.74 22.38 2.60
N VAL A 482 9.92 22.48 3.22
CA VAL A 482 11.11 21.70 2.82
C VAL A 482 11.60 20.94 4.05
N LEU A 483 11.66 19.62 3.94
CA LEU A 483 12.31 18.78 4.93
C LEU A 483 13.67 18.34 4.38
N LYS A 484 14.72 18.52 5.18
CA LYS A 484 16.09 18.08 4.90
C LYS A 484 16.52 17.07 5.93
N THR A 485 16.99 15.91 5.46
CA THR A 485 17.48 14.84 6.32
C THR A 485 18.32 13.86 5.52
N GLU A 486 19.26 13.21 6.18
CA GLU A 486 19.96 12.03 5.66
C GLU A 486 19.44 10.74 6.31
N PHE A 487 18.25 10.79 6.94
CA PHE A 487 17.63 9.63 7.54
C PHE A 487 17.45 8.51 6.51
N PRO A 488 17.77 7.23 6.83
CA PRO A 488 18.11 6.68 8.15
C PRO A 488 19.61 6.69 8.50
N ARG A 489 20.50 7.27 7.67
CA ARG A 489 21.95 7.38 7.98
C ARG A 489 22.25 8.40 9.08
N SER A 490 21.41 9.39 9.22
CA SER A 490 21.44 10.41 10.28
C SER A 490 20.14 10.36 11.09
N ASN A 491 20.24 10.66 12.38
CA ASN A 491 19.07 10.77 13.26
C ASN A 491 18.46 12.17 13.32
N LYS A 492 18.83 13.07 12.42
CA LYS A 492 18.37 14.47 12.42
C LYS A 492 17.53 14.78 11.20
N ALA A 493 16.49 15.60 11.41
CA ALA A 493 15.69 16.17 10.34
C ALA A 493 15.37 17.64 10.66
N GLU A 494 15.34 18.49 9.64
CA GLU A 494 14.93 19.89 9.74
C GLU A 494 13.82 20.17 8.73
N LEU A 495 12.67 20.64 9.21
CA LEU A 495 11.54 21.08 8.40
C LEU A 495 11.45 22.60 8.44
N GLU A 496 11.51 23.24 7.28
CA GLU A 496 11.38 24.69 7.12
C GLU A 496 10.10 25.05 6.37
N LEU A 497 9.39 26.07 6.84
CA LEU A 497 8.25 26.69 6.14
C LEU A 497 8.77 27.77 5.19
N THR A 498 8.94 27.43 3.92
CA THR A 498 9.62 28.28 2.94
C THR A 498 8.70 29.32 2.32
N LYS A 499 7.38 29.06 2.29
CA LYS A 499 6.40 30.01 1.76
C LYS A 499 5.05 29.82 2.43
N LEU A 500 4.61 30.86 3.09
CA LEU A 500 3.25 31.00 3.60
C LEU A 500 2.93 32.46 3.89
N LYS A 501 1.64 32.79 3.95
CA LYS A 501 1.17 34.01 4.60
C LYS A 501 1.00 33.71 6.08
N SER A 502 1.55 34.58 6.97
CA SER A 502 1.48 34.38 8.42
C SER A 502 0.05 34.01 8.87
N GLU A 503 -0.10 32.85 9.51
CA GLU A 503 -1.40 32.25 9.88
C GLU A 503 -1.26 31.28 11.05
N LYS A 504 -2.33 31.18 11.88
CA LYS A 504 -2.44 30.14 12.90
C LYS A 504 -3.04 28.88 12.26
N PHE A 505 -2.29 27.76 12.31
CA PHE A 505 -2.74 26.43 11.89
C PHE A 505 -1.94 25.35 12.62
N SER A 506 -2.40 24.10 12.50
CA SER A 506 -1.71 22.94 13.05
C SER A 506 -0.75 22.32 12.03
N LEU A 507 0.50 22.11 12.43
CA LEU A 507 1.44 21.24 11.73
C LEU A 507 1.68 20.04 12.61
N THR A 508 1.46 18.85 12.06
CA THR A 508 1.50 17.59 12.82
C THR A 508 2.67 16.74 12.36
N LEU A 509 3.42 16.19 13.31
CA LEU A 509 4.57 15.32 13.10
C LEU A 509 4.30 13.96 13.70
N ARG A 510 4.55 12.87 12.96
CA ARG A 510 4.60 11.54 13.55
C ARG A 510 5.87 11.41 14.41
N ILE A 511 5.73 10.96 15.64
CA ILE A 511 6.86 10.55 16.47
C ILE A 511 6.94 9.02 16.40
N PRO A 512 7.97 8.44 15.75
CA PRO A 512 8.06 7.00 15.57
C PRO A 512 8.06 6.24 16.90
N SER A 513 7.41 5.07 16.93
CA SER A 513 7.30 4.28 18.16
C SER A 513 8.65 3.73 18.66
N TRP A 514 9.61 3.52 17.75
CA TRP A 514 10.96 3.09 18.07
C TRP A 514 11.84 4.20 18.68
N SER A 515 11.51 5.49 18.46
CA SER A 515 12.28 6.64 18.93
C SER A 515 11.76 7.13 20.28
N LYS A 516 12.21 6.49 21.38
CA LYS A 516 11.66 6.71 22.72
C LYS A 516 11.91 8.09 23.30
N ASN A 517 13.04 8.71 22.94
CA ASN A 517 13.48 10.02 23.45
C ASN A 517 13.68 11.04 22.32
N THR A 518 12.72 11.12 21.39
CA THR A 518 12.74 12.10 20.31
C THR A 518 12.76 13.53 20.88
N LYS A 519 13.67 14.36 20.37
CA LYS A 519 13.72 15.80 20.71
C LYS A 519 13.20 16.60 19.53
N VAL A 520 12.33 17.56 19.83
CA VAL A 520 11.79 18.50 18.84
C VAL A 520 12.00 19.93 19.36
N SER A 521 12.39 20.84 18.48
CA SER A 521 12.41 22.29 18.77
C SER A 521 11.83 23.07 17.61
N VAL A 522 11.27 24.25 17.91
CA VAL A 522 10.78 25.22 16.90
C VAL A 522 11.57 26.51 17.06
N ASN A 523 12.29 26.89 16.01
CA ASN A 523 13.21 28.07 16.04
C ASN A 523 14.21 28.05 17.21
N GLY A 524 14.68 26.84 17.58
CA GLY A 524 15.58 26.60 18.70
C GLY A 524 14.90 26.37 20.04
N GLU A 525 13.63 26.73 20.21
CA GLU A 525 12.89 26.54 21.46
C GLU A 525 12.39 25.08 21.59
N PRO A 526 12.75 24.36 22.68
CA PRO A 526 12.33 22.98 22.87
C PRO A 526 10.81 22.84 22.98
N VAL A 527 10.28 21.79 22.34
CA VAL A 527 8.88 21.38 22.46
C VAL A 527 8.74 20.32 23.55
N LYS A 528 7.75 20.50 24.42
CA LYS A 528 7.39 19.54 25.47
C LYS A 528 6.43 18.46 24.94
N ASP A 529 6.24 17.41 25.74
CA ASP A 529 5.22 16.37 25.50
C ASP A 529 5.41 15.60 24.18
N VAL A 530 6.67 15.40 23.77
CA VAL A 530 7.02 14.59 22.61
C VAL A 530 6.96 13.10 22.99
N VAL A 531 5.93 12.40 22.55
CA VAL A 531 5.62 11.02 22.95
C VAL A 531 5.81 10.06 21.78
N ALA A 532 6.66 9.04 21.94
CA ALA A 532 6.88 8.00 20.95
C ALA A 532 5.58 7.25 20.61
N GLY A 533 5.37 6.95 19.32
CA GLY A 533 4.17 6.29 18.84
C GLY A 533 2.91 7.16 18.85
N LYS A 534 3.07 8.49 18.87
CA LYS A 534 1.97 9.46 18.81
C LYS A 534 2.22 10.53 17.76
N TYR A 535 1.17 11.22 17.38
CA TYR A 535 1.29 12.48 16.65
C TYR A 535 1.58 13.63 17.60
N LEU A 536 2.57 14.44 17.27
CA LEU A 536 2.86 15.71 17.90
C LEU A 536 2.22 16.82 17.05
N THR A 537 1.18 17.46 17.57
CA THR A 537 0.51 18.56 16.87
C THR A 537 0.99 19.91 17.40
N LEU A 538 1.60 20.68 16.52
CA LEU A 538 2.12 22.01 16.80
C LEU A 538 1.11 23.06 16.31
N GLU A 539 0.25 23.55 17.22
CA GLU A 539 -0.74 24.58 16.91
C GLU A 539 -0.21 25.95 17.31
N ARG A 540 0.17 26.75 16.34
CA ARG A 540 0.70 28.11 16.57
C ARG A 540 0.53 29.00 15.36
N LYS A 541 0.82 30.31 15.52
CA LYS A 541 0.99 31.21 14.41
C LYS A 541 2.36 30.94 13.76
N TRP A 542 2.33 30.57 12.48
CA TRP A 542 3.51 30.28 11.69
C TRP A 542 3.88 31.42 10.77
N ASN A 543 5.18 31.62 10.55
CA ASN A 543 5.76 32.60 9.64
C ASN A 543 6.68 31.90 8.63
N LYS A 544 6.89 32.56 7.49
CA LYS A 544 7.92 32.14 6.55
C LYS A 544 9.28 32.09 7.23
N GLY A 545 10.03 31.00 7.02
CA GLY A 545 11.35 30.78 7.60
C GLY A 545 11.33 30.09 8.96
N ASP A 546 10.14 29.82 9.56
CA ASP A 546 10.07 29.03 10.78
C ASP A 546 10.62 27.63 10.54
N LYS A 547 11.43 27.15 11.48
CA LYS A 547 12.11 25.85 11.41
C LYS A 547 11.72 24.94 12.54
N ILE A 548 11.56 23.67 12.23
CA ILE A 548 11.33 22.61 13.20
C ILE A 548 12.50 21.64 13.09
N SER A 549 13.28 21.51 14.15
CA SER A 549 14.39 20.56 14.23
C SER A 549 13.96 19.34 15.02
N ILE A 550 14.27 18.16 14.49
CA ILE A 550 13.90 16.87 15.05
C ILE A 550 15.18 16.04 15.23
N THR A 551 15.36 15.43 16.38
CA THR A 551 16.44 14.48 16.65
C THR A 551 15.83 13.19 17.19
N PHE A 552 15.96 12.11 16.42
CA PHE A 552 15.46 10.79 16.79
C PHE A 552 16.41 10.08 17.74
N ASP A 553 15.86 9.25 18.62
CA ASP A 553 16.60 8.33 19.48
C ASP A 553 16.92 7.03 18.70
N MET A 554 17.85 7.15 17.73
CA MET A 554 18.32 6.04 16.89
C MET A 554 19.22 5.10 17.72
N LYS A 555 18.60 4.14 18.40
CA LYS A 555 19.31 3.12 19.20
C LYS A 555 19.40 1.81 18.42
N CYS A 556 20.54 1.13 18.56
CA CYS A 556 20.70 -0.25 18.14
C CYS A 556 20.30 -1.17 19.30
N ARG A 557 19.40 -2.13 19.05
CA ARG A 557 18.84 -3.04 20.07
C ARG A 557 18.93 -4.48 19.61
N VAL A 558 19.15 -5.36 20.58
CA VAL A 558 18.98 -6.80 20.40
C VAL A 558 17.51 -7.12 20.66
N ILE A 559 16.90 -7.83 19.73
CA ILE A 559 15.51 -8.28 19.80
C ILE A 559 15.50 -9.79 20.01
N ASP A 560 14.85 -10.23 21.06
CA ASP A 560 14.63 -11.64 21.32
C ASP A 560 13.68 -12.22 20.29
N ALA A 561 13.98 -13.43 19.82
CA ALA A 561 13.07 -14.12 18.90
C ALA A 561 11.74 -14.44 19.62
N PRO A 562 10.61 -14.15 18.98
CA PRO A 562 9.32 -14.57 19.51
C PRO A 562 9.25 -16.09 19.51
N ILE A 563 8.58 -16.61 20.55
CA ILE A 563 8.37 -18.05 20.71
C ILE A 563 6.97 -18.39 20.21
N GLY A 564 6.90 -19.15 19.14
CA GLY A 564 5.67 -19.72 18.59
C GLY A 564 5.48 -21.17 19.02
N SER A 565 5.19 -22.04 18.07
CA SER A 565 4.96 -23.47 18.27
C SER A 565 6.23 -24.25 18.66
N ASN A 566 7.42 -23.73 18.31
CA ASN A 566 8.71 -24.37 18.58
C ASN A 566 9.53 -23.60 19.60
N PRO A 567 9.80 -24.19 20.80
CA PRO A 567 10.60 -23.53 21.82
C PRO A 567 12.05 -23.29 21.40
N GLU A 568 12.59 -23.96 20.38
CA GLU A 568 13.94 -23.72 19.85
C GLU A 568 14.09 -22.30 19.31
N SER A 569 13.00 -21.62 18.97
CA SER A 569 13.00 -20.21 18.57
C SER A 569 13.68 -19.30 19.60
N ALA A 570 13.62 -19.62 20.88
CA ALA A 570 14.30 -18.89 21.96
C ALA A 570 15.83 -18.84 21.80
N ASN A 571 16.42 -19.71 20.98
CA ASN A 571 17.86 -19.72 20.72
C ASN A 571 18.29 -18.66 19.69
N PHE A 572 17.39 -17.81 19.20
CA PHE A 572 17.67 -16.81 18.18
C PHE A 572 17.44 -15.39 18.70
N GLN A 573 18.07 -14.45 18.03
CA GLN A 573 17.99 -13.02 18.29
C GLN A 573 18.20 -12.25 16.99
N ALA A 574 17.68 -11.03 16.91
CA ALA A 574 17.90 -10.14 15.77
C ALA A 574 18.40 -8.78 16.26
N VAL A 575 18.83 -7.93 15.34
CA VAL A 575 19.34 -6.59 15.62
C VAL A 575 18.51 -5.55 14.86
N GLU A 576 17.99 -4.56 15.58
CA GLU A 576 17.32 -3.39 15.00
C GLU A 576 18.10 -2.10 15.32
N TYR A 577 18.23 -1.22 14.32
CA TYR A 577 18.76 0.13 14.43
C TYR A 577 17.72 1.15 13.98
N GLY A 578 17.02 1.75 14.93
CA GLY A 578 15.81 2.53 14.63
C GLY A 578 14.75 1.67 13.91
N PRO A 579 14.31 2.00 12.70
CA PRO A 579 13.38 1.17 11.92
C PRO A 579 14.07 0.11 11.06
N ILE A 580 15.42 0.09 11.05
CA ILE A 580 16.23 -0.78 10.18
C ILE A 580 16.53 -2.09 10.88
N VAL A 581 16.30 -3.20 10.22
CA VAL A 581 16.76 -4.52 10.63
C VAL A 581 18.15 -4.77 10.06
N LEU A 582 19.05 -5.30 10.86
CA LEU A 582 20.40 -5.67 10.42
C LEU A 582 20.51 -7.18 10.23
N ALA A 583 21.22 -7.59 9.20
CA ALA A 583 21.45 -9.00 8.87
C ALA A 583 22.93 -9.27 8.57
N ARG A 584 23.35 -10.52 8.75
CA ARG A 584 24.66 -11.03 8.36
C ARG A 584 24.59 -11.63 6.95
N ASP A 585 25.73 -11.69 6.28
CA ASP A 585 25.85 -12.01 4.86
C ASP A 585 27.00 -12.98 4.63
N GLU A 586 26.74 -14.10 3.98
CA GLU A 586 27.75 -15.10 3.63
C GLU A 586 28.85 -14.56 2.69
N ASN A 587 28.57 -13.51 1.91
CA ASN A 587 29.58 -12.88 1.04
C ASN A 587 30.62 -12.09 1.83
N THR A 588 30.26 -11.56 2.99
CA THR A 588 31.14 -10.72 3.83
C THR A 588 31.70 -11.46 5.03
N ASP A 589 31.08 -12.57 5.43
CA ASP A 589 31.46 -13.36 6.60
C ASP A 589 31.11 -14.84 6.40
N ALA A 590 32.14 -15.68 6.22
CA ALA A 590 31.99 -17.14 6.08
C ALA A 590 31.26 -17.80 7.28
N ASN A 591 31.32 -17.16 8.45
CA ASN A 591 30.64 -17.60 9.66
C ASN A 591 29.30 -16.86 9.91
N TYR A 592 28.66 -16.36 8.85
CA TYR A 592 27.47 -15.51 8.92
C TYR A 592 26.32 -16.06 9.79
N ASN A 593 26.22 -17.37 9.97
CA ASN A 593 25.21 -18.09 10.76
C ASN A 593 25.74 -18.63 12.08
N ALA A 594 27.00 -18.36 12.45
CA ALA A 594 27.57 -18.80 13.72
C ALA A 594 26.90 -18.09 14.92
N PRO A 595 26.77 -18.77 16.07
CA PRO A 595 26.22 -18.19 17.28
C PRO A 595 27.00 -16.95 17.76
N VAL A 596 26.26 -15.95 18.21
CA VAL A 596 26.81 -14.66 18.65
C VAL A 596 26.30 -14.32 20.05
N LYS A 597 27.18 -13.75 20.88
CA LYS A 597 26.83 -13.05 22.12
C LYS A 597 27.08 -11.55 21.90
N PHE A 598 26.05 -10.78 21.73
CA PHE A 598 26.16 -9.32 21.61
C PHE A 598 26.54 -8.68 22.94
N VAL A 599 27.26 -7.55 22.85
CA VAL A 599 27.61 -6.73 24.04
C VAL A 599 26.65 -5.55 24.07
N THR A 600 25.81 -5.51 25.10
CA THR A 600 24.82 -4.46 25.33
C THR A 600 25.11 -3.73 26.64
N ASP A 601 24.60 -2.49 26.74
CA ASP A 601 24.46 -1.81 28.04
C ASP A 601 23.28 -2.39 28.85
N ASP A 602 23.08 -1.85 30.07
CA ASP A 602 22.02 -2.29 30.99
C ASP A 602 20.61 -2.07 30.42
N ALA A 603 20.46 -1.21 29.41
CA ALA A 603 19.21 -0.94 28.71
C ALA A 603 19.00 -1.86 27.49
N GLY A 604 19.88 -2.83 27.23
CA GLY A 604 19.84 -3.73 26.07
C GLY A 604 20.23 -3.05 24.77
N THR A 605 20.89 -1.89 24.81
CA THR A 605 21.32 -1.15 23.61
C THR A 605 22.80 -1.37 23.31
N MET A 606 23.17 -1.22 22.04
CA MET A 606 24.55 -1.37 21.56
C MET A 606 25.05 -0.10 20.90
N ASN A 607 26.35 0.17 21.05
CA ASN A 607 27.04 1.19 20.28
C ASN A 607 27.63 0.55 19.02
N ILE A 608 27.00 0.78 17.87
CA ILE A 608 27.47 0.30 16.58
C ILE A 608 28.24 1.41 15.85
N THR A 609 29.17 1.00 15.00
CA THR A 609 29.99 1.95 14.23
C THR A 609 29.67 1.81 12.74
N PRO A 610 29.18 2.87 12.07
CA PRO A 610 29.04 2.86 10.63
C PRO A 610 30.39 2.64 9.95
N VAL A 611 30.41 1.78 8.94
CA VAL A 611 31.63 1.49 8.16
C VAL A 611 31.34 1.58 6.68
N LYS A 612 32.41 1.71 5.87
CA LYS A 612 32.28 1.63 4.44
C LYS A 612 31.82 0.22 4.04
N PRO A 613 30.72 0.08 3.29
CA PRO A 613 30.25 -1.21 2.83
C PRO A 613 31.30 -1.97 2.02
N LEU A 614 31.37 -3.29 2.25
CA LEU A 614 32.26 -4.19 1.51
C LEU A 614 31.70 -4.52 0.13
N LEU A 615 30.39 -4.66 0.01
CA LEU A 615 29.73 -4.98 -1.25
C LEU A 615 29.18 -3.71 -1.90
N ALA A 616 29.39 -3.58 -3.22
CA ALA A 616 28.76 -2.54 -4.00
C ALA A 616 27.22 -2.68 -3.94
N GLY A 617 26.49 -1.57 -3.76
CA GLY A 617 25.05 -1.58 -3.63
C GLY A 617 24.53 -1.71 -2.19
N THR A 618 25.36 -2.11 -1.23
CA THR A 618 24.99 -2.07 0.20
C THR A 618 24.78 -0.63 0.63
N ARG A 619 23.62 -0.35 1.22
CA ARG A 619 23.19 1.01 1.61
C ARG A 619 23.81 1.45 2.93
N MET A 620 23.83 0.54 3.91
CA MET A 620 24.42 0.75 5.23
C MET A 620 25.08 -0.53 5.73
N GLU A 621 26.25 -0.39 6.36
CA GLU A 621 26.97 -1.48 7.01
C GLU A 621 27.58 -0.97 8.31
N PHE A 622 27.60 -1.83 9.32
CA PHE A 622 28.03 -1.49 10.67
C PHE A 622 28.95 -2.56 11.24
N GLU A 623 29.91 -2.13 12.04
CA GLU A 623 30.58 -2.98 13.02
C GLU A 623 29.73 -3.03 14.29
N VAL A 624 29.35 -4.25 14.70
CA VAL A 624 28.49 -4.54 15.85
C VAL A 624 29.31 -5.28 16.91
N PRO A 625 29.31 -4.81 18.17
CA PRO A 625 30.14 -5.38 19.22
C PRO A 625 29.61 -6.74 19.69
N THR A 626 30.53 -7.71 19.87
CA THR A 626 30.24 -9.03 20.40
C THR A 626 31.28 -9.40 21.49
N ALA A 627 31.00 -10.41 22.27
CA ALA A 627 31.94 -10.89 23.28
C ALA A 627 33.32 -11.33 22.71
N ASN A 628 33.36 -11.70 21.45
CA ASN A 628 34.59 -12.18 20.76
C ASN A 628 35.14 -11.14 19.75
N GLY A 629 34.86 -9.86 19.96
CA GLY A 629 35.26 -8.77 19.05
C GLY A 629 34.08 -8.15 18.34
N LYS A 630 34.27 -7.74 17.08
CA LYS A 630 33.23 -7.11 16.27
C LYS A 630 32.86 -7.96 15.07
N ILE A 631 31.59 -7.94 14.68
CA ILE A 631 31.10 -8.54 13.44
C ILE A 631 30.53 -7.45 12.53
N ARG A 632 30.48 -7.71 11.23
CA ARG A 632 29.81 -6.84 10.25
C ARG A 632 28.38 -7.26 10.06
N MET A 633 27.50 -6.27 10.01
CA MET A 633 26.08 -6.45 9.69
C MET A 633 25.63 -5.33 8.75
N SER A 634 24.86 -5.68 7.73
CA SER A 634 24.28 -4.74 6.79
C SER A 634 22.78 -4.55 7.02
N ASP A 635 22.22 -3.45 6.55
CA ASP A 635 20.77 -3.29 6.52
C ASP A 635 20.12 -4.43 5.71
N TYR A 636 19.02 -4.97 6.22
CA TYR A 636 18.31 -6.10 5.60
C TYR A 636 17.96 -5.83 4.13
N SER A 637 17.58 -4.59 3.80
CA SER A 637 17.15 -4.24 2.44
C SER A 637 18.23 -4.46 1.40
N SER A 638 19.50 -4.19 1.75
CA SER A 638 20.62 -4.29 0.83
C SER A 638 21.63 -5.39 1.18
N VAL A 639 21.40 -6.18 2.22
CA VAL A 639 22.23 -7.32 2.58
C VAL A 639 22.35 -8.29 1.38
N ASN A 640 23.53 -8.82 1.12
CA ASN A 640 23.84 -9.69 -0.02
C ASN A 640 23.82 -9.00 -1.39
N CYS A 641 23.17 -7.85 -1.55
CA CYS A 641 23.03 -7.15 -2.83
C CYS A 641 22.69 -8.07 -4.02
N TRP A 642 21.88 -9.12 -3.79
CA TRP A 642 21.42 -10.08 -4.81
C TRP A 642 22.57 -10.90 -5.47
N GLN A 643 23.64 -11.16 -4.74
CA GLN A 643 24.78 -11.95 -5.25
C GLN A 643 24.62 -13.47 -5.06
N GLY A 644 23.42 -13.94 -4.71
CA GLY A 644 23.07 -15.35 -4.73
C GLY A 644 23.63 -16.19 -3.57
N LYS A 645 23.91 -15.57 -2.42
CA LYS A 645 24.33 -16.27 -1.19
C LYS A 645 23.36 -16.05 -0.04
N LYS A 646 23.63 -16.74 1.07
CA LYS A 646 22.74 -16.79 2.24
C LYS A 646 22.89 -15.59 3.15
N ILE A 647 21.77 -15.24 3.79
CA ILE A 647 21.70 -14.21 4.83
C ILE A 647 21.22 -14.81 6.15
N CYS A 648 21.46 -14.11 7.24
CA CYS A 648 21.02 -14.48 8.57
C CYS A 648 20.53 -13.24 9.32
N THR A 649 19.22 -13.14 9.50
CA THR A 649 18.53 -12.08 10.27
C THR A 649 18.27 -12.54 11.70
N TRP A 650 17.72 -13.75 11.86
CA TRP A 650 17.59 -14.41 13.15
C TRP A 650 18.87 -15.18 13.47
N ILE A 651 19.74 -14.56 14.25
CA ILE A 651 21.10 -14.99 14.55
C ILE A 651 21.07 -15.95 15.75
N PRO A 652 21.70 -17.13 15.64
CA PRO A 652 21.81 -18.02 16.80
C PRO A 652 22.52 -17.36 17.98
N ARG A 653 22.07 -17.65 19.20
CA ARG A 653 22.71 -17.19 20.47
C ARG A 653 23.80 -18.16 20.90
N VAL A 654 24.84 -17.63 21.49
CA VAL A 654 25.75 -18.44 22.30
C VAL A 654 25.00 -18.89 23.57
N ARG A 655 24.93 -20.18 23.79
CA ARG A 655 24.34 -20.80 25.00
C ARG A 655 25.17 -20.55 26.25
#